data_834675dda1351325235d65336059044e
#
_entry.id   834675dda1351325235d65336059044e
#
_cell.length_a   1.000
_cell.length_b   1.000
_cell.length_c   1.000
_cell.angle_alpha   90.00
_cell.angle_beta   90.00
_cell.angle_gamma   90.00
#
_symmetry.space_group_name_H-M   'P 1'
#
loop_
_entity.id
_entity.type
_entity.pdbx_description
1 polymer ?
#
loop_
_entity_poly.entity_id
_entity_poly.type
_entity_poly.pdbx_seq_one_letter_code
_entity_poly.pdbx_strand_id
1 'polypeptide(L)'
;MLNLIPDAKTKKSFTDYLIRTLLAVVAAGFNLMPSLNRYLKTEEGWLDFTVGITTENESVACAIVFAGGKAKVLGEIPKQAEVVLIFKSDAAVKKLLGATPTDQIFMLLNSELRVRGHMGYMNAFFFLLSVLMNKKQISQMKKERAVSKKELLKSEPEKRKDLSDELASRRRSRLKAQNTDANVRYLDDPYLSSFTIEDFPRLKTFLDAHLSAIPEVCPELPSLVTRWHKQNGFETDKDGRPWQPALRKAHAYKYLMENRRPIIAENSLLAGTTTSRPVGCIVYPEGSGTLIWNELFTIPHRTHNPFSISDETRRLLHFEVFPYWNRRNFREWVREKYSNPLCQQIDERYALYFSWKQATISHTIPDFPKILKLGASEMIAQISAEMEKPERDEQQRANLEAMILCLEGLCAYSKNLAAQAKQDAEREANPVRKQELEELAKACHQVVEKPARTLFEAVNAMWITWIGLHMESMNAGLSLGRLDQWLQPYFLADMEKISSPEEKAAYIKKAIELVGDFFMRCTDHFPLTPDLANFYFGGSSSDQALTLGGVTPDGGDAVNDMTYIFLKVTEMLSLRDPNVNARYMPEVNSDTYLKRLCEVNLITAATPSMHNDRAIISALSPMGYDIRDIRDWSATGCVEPTLSGKHLSHTNMQMMNMVAALEMALNNGRHPLTDWQLGPQTGIVENGDFRTFDEFFDAFTRQFAFIIDRSIEYNHMLGEAHQYLRPTPFLSSLIEGCIDKGADVTGGGARYNSSGTAIVGLADVTDSLMVIKKLVYDERKVTFAALKEAVDTNFENDPALLALVRKKTPLFGSGSEEAVAMANRVAKWAHDYYDAIPHYRGGKYTTGFWSMSQHVAFGTLSGALPSGRLRGKPFTPGLTPQPFASPSLLDNIRDVARLDP
;
A
#
# COMPACT_ATOMS: atom_id res chain seq x y z
N MET A 1 12.31 32.09 13.24
CA MET A 1 12.83 32.29 14.62
C MET A 1 11.68 32.78 15.47
N LEU A 2 11.01 31.94 16.19
CA LEU A 2 10.04 32.31 17.20
C LEU A 2 10.72 32.14 18.56
N ASN A 3 11.15 33.23 19.12
CA ASN A 3 11.56 33.28 20.51
C ASN A 3 10.31 33.10 21.40
N LEU A 4 10.16 31.91 21.95
CA LEU A 4 9.32 31.70 23.13
C LEU A 4 10.23 31.21 24.25
N ILE A 5 10.80 32.17 24.99
CA ILE A 5 11.35 31.96 26.33
C ILE A 5 10.29 32.51 27.27
N PRO A 6 9.59 31.71 28.07
CA PRO A 6 8.94 32.19 29.27
C PRO A 6 9.91 32.08 30.43
N ASP A 7 10.34 33.19 30.96
CA ASP A 7 10.93 33.30 32.28
C ASP A 7 9.86 33.05 33.34
N ALA A 8 9.73 31.79 33.78
CA ALA A 8 9.21 31.42 35.08
C ALA A 8 9.59 29.97 35.33
N LYS A 9 10.32 29.64 36.35
CA LYS A 9 10.59 28.27 36.82
C LYS A 9 9.27 27.59 37.12
N THR A 10 8.74 26.85 36.12
CA THR A 10 7.50 26.10 36.23
C THR A 10 7.67 25.06 37.33
N LYS A 11 6.78 25.06 38.33
CA LYS A 11 6.81 24.11 39.43
C LYS A 11 6.53 22.71 38.90
N LYS A 12 7.48 21.77 39.02
CA LYS A 12 7.33 20.39 38.59
C LYS A 12 6.12 19.73 39.25
N SER A 13 5.40 18.92 38.46
CA SER A 13 4.17 18.25 38.89
C SER A 13 4.47 16.95 39.64
N PHE A 14 3.46 16.42 40.34
CA PHE A 14 3.53 15.06 40.92
C PHE A 14 3.83 14.01 39.82
N THR A 15 3.36 14.25 38.61
CA THR A 15 3.62 13.36 37.44
C THR A 15 5.10 13.33 37.07
N ASP A 16 5.82 14.45 37.17
CA ASP A 16 7.29 14.49 36.98
C ASP A 16 8.01 13.54 37.97
N TYR A 17 7.65 13.62 39.25
CA TYR A 17 8.22 12.74 40.27
C TYR A 17 7.90 11.25 40.02
N LEU A 18 6.65 10.94 39.63
CA LEU A 18 6.22 9.60 39.28
C LEU A 18 7.02 9.05 38.11
N ILE A 19 7.16 9.83 37.01
CA ILE A 19 7.89 9.38 35.81
C ILE A 19 9.37 9.18 36.11
N ARG A 20 10.00 10.08 36.83
CA ARG A 20 11.41 9.91 37.25
C ARG A 20 11.61 8.64 38.08
N THR A 21 10.70 8.37 38.99
CA THR A 21 10.75 7.15 39.84
C THR A 21 10.60 5.89 38.96
N LEU A 22 9.66 5.88 38.03
CA LEU A 22 9.49 4.74 37.13
C LEU A 22 10.70 4.55 36.21
N LEU A 23 11.24 5.63 35.65
CA LEU A 23 12.48 5.56 34.85
C LEU A 23 13.68 5.09 35.69
N ALA A 24 13.76 5.45 36.95
CA ALA A 24 14.81 4.96 37.87
C ALA A 24 14.66 3.43 38.08
N VAL A 25 13.45 2.91 38.21
CA VAL A 25 13.20 1.45 38.27
C VAL A 25 13.61 0.77 36.96
N VAL A 26 13.29 1.35 35.84
CA VAL A 26 13.73 0.86 34.52
C VAL A 26 15.26 0.83 34.45
N ALA A 27 15.91 1.94 34.79
CA ALA A 27 17.38 2.05 34.80
C ALA A 27 18.03 1.01 35.74
N ALA A 28 17.50 0.86 36.95
CA ALA A 28 17.97 -0.16 37.90
C ALA A 28 17.81 -1.58 37.32
N GLY A 29 16.69 -1.89 36.68
CA GLY A 29 16.45 -3.18 36.01
C GLY A 29 17.55 -3.50 35.00
N PHE A 30 17.83 -2.56 34.09
CA PHE A 30 18.87 -2.74 33.06
C PHE A 30 20.28 -2.78 33.64
N ASN A 31 20.55 -2.05 34.73
CA ASN A 31 21.87 -2.01 35.37
C ASN A 31 22.18 -3.25 36.20
N LEU A 32 21.19 -3.85 36.87
CA LEU A 32 21.37 -4.91 37.86
C LEU A 32 21.03 -6.31 37.35
N MET A 33 20.17 -6.43 36.32
CA MET A 33 19.71 -7.73 35.81
C MET A 33 20.38 -8.08 34.46
N PRO A 34 21.32 -9.05 34.42
CA PRO A 34 21.99 -9.44 33.19
C PRO A 34 21.02 -9.88 32.07
N SER A 35 19.88 -10.47 32.44
CA SER A 35 18.82 -10.88 31.51
C SER A 35 18.17 -9.70 30.75
N LEU A 36 18.16 -8.52 31.36
CA LEU A 36 17.69 -7.27 30.75
C LEU A 36 18.85 -6.52 30.08
N ASN A 37 20.00 -6.42 30.75
CA ASN A 37 21.18 -5.71 30.26
C ASN A 37 21.62 -6.17 28.86
N ARG A 38 21.51 -7.47 28.58
CA ARG A 38 21.85 -8.06 27.28
C ARG A 38 21.14 -7.38 26.09
N TYR A 39 19.95 -6.82 26.29
CA TYR A 39 19.21 -6.11 25.22
C TYR A 39 19.82 -4.74 24.86
N LEU A 40 20.73 -4.22 25.68
CA LEU A 40 21.49 -3.01 25.38
C LEU A 40 22.74 -3.28 24.53
N LYS A 41 23.18 -4.54 24.40
CA LYS A 41 24.38 -4.93 23.64
C LYS A 41 23.96 -5.53 22.30
N THR A 42 24.24 -4.85 21.22
CA THR A 42 23.93 -5.25 19.85
C THR A 42 25.23 -5.55 19.10
N GLU A 43 25.13 -6.01 17.86
CA GLU A 43 26.32 -6.20 16.99
C GLU A 43 26.98 -4.88 16.61
N GLU A 44 26.21 -3.77 16.56
CA GLU A 44 26.76 -2.41 16.31
C GLU A 44 27.41 -1.81 17.58
N GLY A 45 27.44 -2.52 18.71
CA GLY A 45 27.92 -2.03 19.99
C GLY A 45 26.82 -1.83 21.03
N TRP A 46 27.05 -0.96 22.00
CA TRP A 46 26.01 -0.58 22.96
C TRP A 46 24.97 0.32 22.30
N LEU A 47 23.71 0.14 22.67
CA LEU A 47 22.64 1.08 22.33
C LEU A 47 22.81 2.34 23.17
N ASP A 48 23.54 3.30 22.66
CA ASP A 48 23.86 4.56 23.34
C ASP A 48 22.92 5.66 22.79
N PHE A 49 22.00 6.13 23.61
CA PHE A 49 21.05 7.19 23.24
C PHE A 49 20.34 7.79 24.46
N THR A 50 19.79 8.99 24.28
CA THR A 50 19.09 9.74 25.31
C THR A 50 17.65 10.01 24.89
N VAL A 51 16.71 9.72 25.77
CA VAL A 51 15.29 10.02 25.61
C VAL A 51 14.85 11.06 26.60
N GLY A 52 14.47 12.23 26.12
CA GLY A 52 13.80 13.26 26.92
C GLY A 52 12.29 13.02 26.99
N ILE A 53 11.68 13.29 28.11
CA ILE A 53 10.24 13.24 28.33
C ILE A 53 9.81 14.57 28.93
N THR A 54 8.90 15.29 28.25
CA THR A 54 8.38 16.57 28.70
C THR A 54 6.91 16.75 28.36
N THR A 55 6.27 17.69 29.03
CA THR A 55 4.94 18.20 28.67
C THR A 55 5.07 19.56 27.97
N GLU A 56 4.04 19.99 27.24
CA GLU A 56 4.05 21.32 26.55
C GLU A 56 4.24 22.48 27.52
N ASN A 57 3.72 22.37 28.76
CA ASN A 57 3.87 23.36 29.82
C ASN A 57 5.07 23.08 30.73
N GLU A 58 5.95 22.15 30.38
CA GLU A 58 7.14 21.76 31.13
C GLU A 58 6.89 21.32 32.60
N SER A 59 5.64 20.96 32.94
CA SER A 59 5.31 20.41 34.27
C SER A 59 6.00 19.07 34.53
N VAL A 60 6.34 18.33 33.47
CA VAL A 60 7.23 17.17 33.45
C VAL A 60 8.45 17.54 32.58
N ALA A 61 9.68 17.27 33.08
CA ALA A 61 10.88 17.38 32.26
C ALA A 61 12.00 16.54 32.87
N CYS A 62 12.26 15.39 32.30
CA CYS A 62 13.31 14.46 32.69
C CYS A 62 13.86 13.72 31.48
N ALA A 63 14.96 12.99 31.65
CA ALA A 63 15.51 12.15 30.60
C ALA A 63 16.04 10.83 31.20
N ILE A 64 16.08 9.79 30.32
CA ILE A 64 16.83 8.57 30.54
C ILE A 64 17.94 8.47 29.51
N VAL A 65 19.15 8.18 29.96
CA VAL A 65 20.36 8.03 29.15
C VAL A 65 20.78 6.58 29.22
N PHE A 66 20.94 5.95 28.05
CA PHE A 66 21.59 4.65 27.90
C PHE A 66 22.99 4.91 27.32
N ALA A 67 24.03 4.46 28.02
CA ALA A 67 25.41 4.64 27.57
C ALA A 67 26.32 3.55 28.15
N GLY A 68 27.12 2.90 27.29
CA GLY A 68 28.07 1.87 27.68
C GLY A 68 27.45 0.69 28.43
N GLY A 69 26.21 0.32 28.11
CA GLY A 69 25.45 -0.74 28.73
C GLY A 69 24.86 -0.39 30.10
N LYS A 70 24.83 0.89 30.47
CA LYS A 70 24.20 1.38 31.71
C LYS A 70 23.10 2.39 31.37
N ALA A 71 22.12 2.49 32.26
CA ALA A 71 21.03 3.46 32.18
C ALA A 71 21.08 4.42 33.38
N LYS A 72 20.84 5.72 33.14
CA LYS A 72 20.82 6.79 34.18
C LYS A 72 19.66 7.73 33.92
N VAL A 73 18.97 8.15 34.94
CA VAL A 73 17.90 9.17 34.89
C VAL A 73 18.46 10.55 35.21
N LEU A 74 18.08 11.54 34.42
CA LEU A 74 18.43 12.96 34.64
C LEU A 74 17.17 13.76 34.99
N GLY A 75 17.35 14.80 35.82
CA GLY A 75 16.26 15.72 36.18
C GLY A 75 15.95 16.82 35.15
N GLU A 76 16.70 16.85 34.05
CA GLU A 76 16.57 17.79 32.96
C GLU A 76 16.83 17.10 31.63
N ILE A 77 16.42 17.68 30.52
CA ILE A 77 16.62 17.10 29.18
C ILE A 77 17.88 17.73 28.58
N PRO A 78 18.92 16.93 28.29
CA PRO A 78 20.09 17.40 27.58
C PRO A 78 19.76 18.00 26.20
N LYS A 79 20.45 19.06 25.79
CA LYS A 79 20.28 19.68 24.48
C LYS A 79 20.53 18.72 23.31
N GLN A 80 21.37 17.73 23.55
CA GLN A 80 21.83 16.73 22.57
C GLN A 80 21.02 15.43 22.65
N ALA A 81 19.86 15.42 23.32
CA ALA A 81 19.00 14.23 23.36
C ALA A 81 18.60 13.81 21.95
N GLU A 82 18.84 12.54 21.62
CA GLU A 82 18.53 11.95 20.31
C GLU A 82 17.05 12.00 20.00
N VAL A 83 16.21 11.87 21.03
CA VAL A 83 14.76 11.98 20.88
C VAL A 83 14.13 12.61 22.12
N VAL A 84 13.12 13.45 21.90
CA VAL A 84 12.33 14.07 22.98
C VAL A 84 10.85 13.79 22.72
N LEU A 85 10.21 13.15 23.68
CA LEU A 85 8.78 12.88 23.72
C LEU A 85 8.07 14.05 24.42
N ILE A 86 7.25 14.79 23.67
CA ILE A 86 6.55 15.99 24.15
C ILE A 86 5.07 15.66 24.25
N PHE A 87 4.56 15.60 25.47
CA PHE A 87 3.16 15.28 25.76
C PHE A 87 2.33 16.54 25.92
N LYS A 88 1.08 16.50 25.49
CA LYS A 88 0.14 17.63 25.62
C LYS A 88 -0.13 17.99 27.09
N SER A 89 -0.15 16.98 27.99
CA SER A 89 -0.48 17.16 29.41
C SER A 89 0.06 16.03 30.27
N ASP A 90 0.02 16.22 31.59
CA ASP A 90 0.31 15.18 32.59
C ASP A 90 -0.58 13.93 32.43
N ALA A 91 -1.83 14.12 32.02
CA ALA A 91 -2.76 13.01 31.75
C ALA A 91 -2.28 12.16 30.57
N ALA A 92 -1.79 12.80 29.50
CA ALA A 92 -1.24 12.11 28.34
C ALA A 92 0.03 11.31 28.71
N VAL A 93 0.90 11.86 29.56
CA VAL A 93 2.07 11.12 30.08
C VAL A 93 1.66 9.86 30.85
N LYS A 94 0.62 9.95 31.70
CA LYS A 94 0.11 8.80 32.46
C LYS A 94 -0.50 7.72 31.54
N LYS A 95 -1.16 8.12 30.47
CA LYS A 95 -1.74 7.21 29.48
C LYS A 95 -0.67 6.31 28.84
N LEU A 96 0.54 6.82 28.60
CA LEU A 96 1.65 6.03 28.06
C LEU A 96 2.01 4.80 28.92
N LEU A 97 1.84 4.85 30.24
CA LEU A 97 2.25 3.77 31.17
C LEU A 97 1.49 2.44 30.96
N GLY A 98 0.41 2.45 30.22
CA GLY A 98 -0.36 1.26 29.88
C GLY A 98 -0.53 1.05 28.37
N ALA A 99 0.00 1.95 27.57
CA ALA A 99 -0.23 1.99 26.12
C ALA A 99 0.38 0.78 25.38
N THR A 100 -0.43 0.15 24.54
CA THR A 100 0.07 -0.80 23.54
C THR A 100 0.84 -0.06 22.43
N PRO A 101 1.62 -0.74 21.56
CA PRO A 101 2.25 -0.08 20.43
C PRO A 101 1.24 0.69 19.54
N THR A 102 0.05 0.15 19.35
CA THR A 102 -1.04 0.79 18.60
C THR A 102 -1.52 2.06 19.30
N ASP A 103 -1.73 2.01 20.65
CA ASP A 103 -2.10 3.20 21.43
C ASP A 103 -1.06 4.32 21.34
N GLN A 104 0.23 3.96 21.33
CA GLN A 104 1.33 4.92 21.21
C GLN A 104 1.24 5.70 19.89
N ILE A 105 0.91 5.01 18.80
CA ILE A 105 0.73 5.66 17.50
C ILE A 105 -0.55 6.51 17.48
N PHE A 106 -1.64 6.04 18.11
CA PHE A 106 -2.84 6.88 18.27
C PHE A 106 -2.57 8.15 19.07
N MET A 107 -1.72 8.09 20.07
CA MET A 107 -1.29 9.29 20.81
C MET A 107 -0.55 10.30 19.91
N LEU A 108 0.26 9.81 18.95
CA LEU A 108 0.88 10.66 17.93
C LEU A 108 -0.17 11.29 17.01
N LEU A 109 -1.08 10.49 16.45
CA LEU A 109 -2.13 10.96 15.54
C LEU A 109 -3.07 11.97 16.21
N ASN A 110 -3.45 11.75 17.46
CA ASN A 110 -4.32 12.63 18.24
C ASN A 110 -3.56 13.81 18.88
N SER A 111 -2.25 13.94 18.59
CA SER A 111 -1.42 15.03 19.15
C SER A 111 -1.32 15.05 20.67
N GLU A 112 -1.62 13.94 21.31
CA GLU A 112 -1.34 13.75 22.73
C GLU A 112 0.17 13.58 22.99
N LEU A 113 0.91 13.13 21.96
CA LEU A 113 2.36 12.95 21.94
C LEU A 113 2.93 13.57 20.66
N ARG A 114 4.02 14.34 20.81
CA ARG A 114 4.86 14.81 19.70
C ARG A 114 6.27 14.26 19.88
N VAL A 115 6.97 14.06 18.79
CA VAL A 115 8.35 13.58 18.80
C VAL A 115 9.26 14.61 18.15
N ARG A 116 10.30 15.02 18.87
CA ARG A 116 11.40 15.82 18.31
C ARG A 116 12.64 14.96 18.28
N GLY A 117 13.36 14.95 17.18
CA GLY A 117 14.55 14.15 16.95
C GLY A 117 14.24 12.81 16.27
N HIS A 118 15.06 11.82 16.50
CA HIS A 118 15.13 10.57 15.75
C HIS A 118 14.12 9.52 16.23
N MET A 119 13.10 9.19 15.40
CA MET A 119 12.02 8.27 15.80
C MET A 119 12.50 6.82 15.99
N GLY A 120 13.55 6.40 15.31
CA GLY A 120 14.11 5.06 15.50
C GLY A 120 14.58 4.83 16.95
N TYR A 121 15.10 5.85 17.64
CA TYR A 121 15.43 5.77 19.07
C TYR A 121 14.19 5.77 19.96
N MET A 122 13.11 6.41 19.56
CA MET A 122 11.81 6.25 20.23
C MET A 122 11.36 4.78 20.17
N ASN A 123 11.41 4.16 19.00
CA ASN A 123 11.03 2.75 18.82
C ASN A 123 11.95 1.81 19.62
N ALA A 124 13.25 2.07 19.65
CA ALA A 124 14.20 1.33 20.47
C ALA A 124 13.88 1.48 21.97
N PHE A 125 13.57 2.68 22.45
CA PHE A 125 13.14 2.92 23.83
C PHE A 125 11.85 2.18 24.18
N PHE A 126 10.84 2.26 23.34
CA PHE A 126 9.59 1.53 23.55
C PHE A 126 9.78 0.01 23.48
N PHE A 127 10.70 -0.48 22.64
CA PHE A 127 11.09 -1.89 22.67
C PHE A 127 11.70 -2.27 24.02
N LEU A 128 12.65 -1.49 24.55
CA LEU A 128 13.25 -1.75 25.87
C LEU A 128 12.21 -1.73 27.00
N LEU A 129 11.22 -0.82 26.93
CA LEU A 129 10.08 -0.85 27.85
C LEU A 129 9.23 -2.10 27.68
N SER A 130 9.02 -2.55 26.43
CA SER A 130 8.23 -3.75 26.14
C SER A 130 8.89 -5.02 26.69
N VAL A 131 10.24 -5.09 26.74
CA VAL A 131 10.95 -6.20 27.39
C VAL A 131 10.51 -6.36 28.86
N LEU A 132 10.22 -5.26 29.54
CA LEU A 132 9.75 -5.25 30.94
C LEU A 132 8.23 -5.47 31.05
N MET A 133 7.46 -4.99 30.08
CA MET A 133 6.01 -4.83 30.18
C MET A 133 5.21 -5.73 29.23
N ASN A 134 5.86 -6.57 28.42
CA ASN A 134 5.22 -7.36 27.37
C ASN A 134 4.02 -8.20 27.88
N LYS A 135 4.13 -8.83 29.06
CA LYS A 135 3.05 -9.64 29.64
C LYS A 135 1.76 -8.82 29.86
N LYS A 136 1.90 -7.55 30.30
CA LYS A 136 0.77 -6.65 30.52
C LYS A 136 0.16 -6.23 29.17
N GLN A 137 0.97 -5.80 28.23
CA GLN A 137 0.55 -5.42 26.87
C GLN A 137 -0.16 -6.59 26.16
N ILE A 138 0.44 -7.77 26.16
CA ILE A 138 -0.15 -8.99 25.59
C ILE A 138 -1.50 -9.32 26.26
N SER A 139 -1.61 -9.19 27.57
CA SER A 139 -2.87 -9.44 28.30
C SER A 139 -3.97 -8.47 27.87
N GLN A 140 -3.63 -7.21 27.66
CA GLN A 140 -4.55 -6.20 27.17
C GLN A 140 -5.00 -6.49 25.74
N MET A 141 -4.07 -6.74 24.81
CA MET A 141 -4.37 -7.06 23.42
C MET A 141 -5.22 -8.33 23.27
N LYS A 142 -4.98 -9.35 24.10
CA LYS A 142 -5.84 -10.54 24.13
C LYS A 142 -7.27 -10.24 24.55
N LYS A 143 -7.49 -9.31 25.48
CA LYS A 143 -8.84 -8.87 25.88
C LYS A 143 -9.54 -8.11 24.75
N GLU A 144 -8.84 -7.18 24.11
CA GLU A 144 -9.35 -6.41 22.98
C GLU A 144 -9.74 -7.32 21.82
N ARG A 145 -8.89 -8.29 21.47
CA ARG A 145 -9.18 -9.29 20.44
C ARG A 145 -10.40 -10.15 20.79
N ALA A 146 -10.57 -10.53 22.06
CA ALA A 146 -11.73 -11.31 22.50
C ALA A 146 -13.04 -10.52 22.36
N VAL A 147 -13.01 -9.22 22.66
CA VAL A 147 -14.16 -8.31 22.49
C VAL A 147 -14.48 -8.17 20.99
N SER A 148 -13.51 -7.86 20.17
CA SER A 148 -13.67 -7.71 18.71
C SER A 148 -14.23 -9.00 18.07
N LYS A 149 -13.70 -10.17 18.43
CA LYS A 149 -14.21 -11.47 17.96
C LYS A 149 -15.65 -11.71 18.38
N LYS A 150 -16.02 -11.32 19.60
CA LYS A 150 -17.40 -11.46 20.11
C LYS A 150 -18.38 -10.53 19.39
N GLU A 151 -17.95 -9.35 19.02
CA GLU A 151 -18.76 -8.40 18.23
C GLU A 151 -18.95 -8.90 16.80
N LEU A 152 -17.89 -9.38 16.14
CA LEU A 152 -17.95 -10.01 14.82
C LEU A 152 -18.90 -11.22 14.79
N LEU A 153 -18.83 -12.10 15.78
CA LEU A 153 -19.69 -13.28 15.87
C LEU A 153 -21.18 -12.93 16.14
N LYS A 154 -21.47 -11.76 16.72
CA LYS A 154 -22.86 -11.31 16.92
C LYS A 154 -23.52 -10.81 15.62
N SER A 155 -22.74 -10.41 14.63
CA SER A 155 -23.25 -9.80 13.40
C SER A 155 -23.52 -10.76 12.26
N GLU A 156 -23.18 -12.07 12.34
CA GLU A 156 -22.97 -12.88 11.13
C GLU A 156 -23.41 -14.35 11.05
N PRO A 157 -24.14 -15.01 11.92
CA PRO A 157 -24.28 -16.47 11.77
C PRO A 157 -25.29 -16.92 10.71
N GLU A 158 -26.45 -16.27 10.57
CA GLU A 158 -27.55 -16.80 9.74
C GLU A 158 -27.47 -16.37 8.27
N LYS A 159 -27.14 -15.11 8.01
CA LYS A 159 -27.11 -14.54 6.64
C LYS A 159 -26.04 -15.14 5.72
N ARG A 160 -24.90 -15.56 6.27
CA ARG A 160 -23.79 -16.12 5.46
C ARG A 160 -24.09 -17.55 5.01
N LYS A 161 -24.77 -18.34 5.80
CA LYS A 161 -25.11 -19.72 5.44
C LYS A 161 -26.09 -19.74 4.29
N ASP A 162 -27.15 -18.95 4.36
CA ASP A 162 -28.17 -18.85 3.30
C ASP A 162 -27.55 -18.33 1.98
N LEU A 163 -26.69 -17.32 2.04
CA LEU A 163 -25.99 -16.81 0.87
C LEU A 163 -25.02 -17.83 0.27
N SER A 164 -24.28 -18.54 1.10
CA SER A 164 -23.36 -19.60 0.65
C SER A 164 -24.11 -20.75 -0.03
N ASP A 165 -25.24 -21.18 0.54
CA ASP A 165 -26.09 -22.23 0.00
C ASP A 165 -26.77 -21.78 -1.31
N GLU A 166 -27.21 -20.52 -1.40
CA GLU A 166 -27.75 -19.92 -2.63
C GLU A 166 -26.69 -19.83 -3.73
N LEU A 167 -25.49 -19.37 -3.42
CA LEU A 167 -24.36 -19.32 -4.37
C LEU A 167 -23.95 -20.72 -4.82
N ALA A 168 -23.92 -21.70 -3.92
CA ALA A 168 -23.68 -23.10 -4.26
C ALA A 168 -24.77 -23.67 -5.17
N SER A 169 -26.05 -23.32 -4.93
CA SER A 169 -27.17 -23.68 -5.78
C SER A 169 -27.05 -23.05 -7.18
N ARG A 170 -26.72 -21.77 -7.26
CA ARG A 170 -26.49 -21.06 -8.54
C ARG A 170 -25.33 -21.67 -9.33
N ARG A 171 -24.24 -22.08 -8.65
CA ARG A 171 -23.12 -22.82 -9.27
C ARG A 171 -23.54 -24.14 -9.91
N ARG A 172 -24.55 -24.83 -9.35
CA ARG A 172 -25.05 -26.13 -9.84
C ARG A 172 -26.05 -26.02 -10.99
N SER A 173 -26.74 -24.87 -11.12
CA SER A 173 -27.83 -24.66 -12.10
C SER A 173 -27.35 -24.09 -13.43
N ARG A 174 -26.07 -24.02 -13.70
CA ARG A 174 -25.51 -23.44 -14.91
C ARG A 174 -25.79 -24.29 -16.13
N LEU A 175 -26.41 -23.68 -17.11
CA LEU A 175 -26.54 -24.27 -18.44
C LEU A 175 -25.23 -24.02 -19.20
N LYS A 176 -24.75 -25.06 -19.87
CA LYS A 176 -23.65 -24.94 -20.84
C LYS A 176 -24.08 -23.95 -21.93
N ALA A 177 -23.27 -22.92 -22.14
CA ALA A 177 -23.50 -21.91 -23.17
C ALA A 177 -22.41 -22.02 -24.25
N GLN A 178 -22.79 -21.83 -25.50
CA GLN A 178 -21.82 -21.76 -26.59
C GLN A 178 -21.09 -20.42 -26.53
N ASN A 179 -19.77 -20.43 -26.64
CA ASN A 179 -18.97 -19.22 -26.72
C ASN A 179 -19.11 -18.57 -28.11
N THR A 180 -19.37 -17.27 -28.12
CA THR A 180 -19.56 -16.47 -29.33
C THR A 180 -18.46 -15.44 -29.55
N ASP A 181 -17.45 -15.37 -28.68
CA ASP A 181 -16.36 -14.40 -28.80
C ASP A 181 -15.38 -14.80 -29.91
N ALA A 182 -15.11 -13.87 -30.82
CA ALA A 182 -14.37 -14.15 -32.06
C ALA A 182 -12.91 -14.62 -31.82
N ASN A 183 -12.26 -14.21 -30.72
CA ASN A 183 -10.89 -14.58 -30.41
C ASN A 183 -10.77 -15.79 -29.49
N VAL A 184 -11.88 -16.39 -29.08
CA VAL A 184 -11.90 -17.67 -28.35
C VAL A 184 -11.89 -18.82 -29.38
N ARG A 185 -10.81 -19.62 -29.34
CA ARG A 185 -10.58 -20.62 -30.39
C ARG A 185 -10.82 -22.06 -29.91
N TYR A 186 -10.64 -22.34 -28.63
CA TYR A 186 -10.63 -23.70 -28.08
C TYR A 186 -11.64 -23.92 -26.96
N LEU A 187 -12.29 -22.89 -26.46
CA LEU A 187 -13.26 -22.97 -25.38
C LEU A 187 -14.69 -22.82 -25.92
N ASP A 188 -15.43 -23.91 -26.04
CA ASP A 188 -16.84 -23.89 -26.46
C ASP A 188 -17.76 -23.32 -25.37
N ASP A 189 -17.40 -23.54 -24.09
CA ASP A 189 -18.18 -23.13 -22.93
C ASP A 189 -17.46 -22.00 -22.20
N PRO A 190 -17.97 -20.75 -22.23
CA PRO A 190 -17.37 -19.62 -21.51
C PRO A 190 -17.35 -19.80 -19.99
N TYR A 191 -18.20 -20.68 -19.45
CA TYR A 191 -18.23 -20.95 -18.01
C TYR A 191 -17.28 -22.08 -17.60
N LEU A 192 -16.76 -22.84 -18.56
CA LEU A 192 -16.03 -24.09 -18.25
C LEU A 192 -16.78 -24.93 -17.23
N SER A 193 -18.11 -25.11 -17.47
CA SER A 193 -19.08 -25.61 -16.50
C SER A 193 -18.83 -27.04 -16.05
N SER A 194 -18.05 -27.81 -16.79
CA SER A 194 -17.60 -29.15 -16.41
C SER A 194 -16.58 -29.17 -15.28
N PHE A 195 -15.94 -28.03 -14.96
CA PHE A 195 -14.89 -27.94 -13.95
C PHE A 195 -15.35 -27.30 -12.65
N THR A 196 -14.97 -27.91 -11.54
CA THR A 196 -15.16 -27.43 -10.15
C THR A 196 -13.83 -27.55 -9.39
N ILE A 197 -13.74 -27.02 -8.18
CA ILE A 197 -12.53 -27.17 -7.34
C ILE A 197 -12.21 -28.64 -7.03
N GLU A 198 -13.24 -29.53 -7.03
CA GLU A 198 -13.07 -30.96 -6.77
C GLU A 198 -12.30 -31.68 -7.91
N ASP A 199 -12.27 -31.10 -9.11
CA ASP A 199 -11.51 -31.60 -10.25
C ASP A 199 -10.01 -31.27 -10.14
N PHE A 200 -9.63 -30.43 -9.18
CA PHE A 200 -8.27 -29.92 -8.94
C PHE A 200 -7.80 -30.20 -7.50
N PRO A 201 -7.55 -31.47 -7.14
CA PRO A 201 -7.17 -31.85 -5.75
C PRO A 201 -5.95 -31.07 -5.22
N ARG A 202 -5.00 -30.75 -6.11
CA ARG A 202 -3.82 -29.92 -5.79
C ARG A 202 -4.24 -28.55 -5.29
N LEU A 203 -5.06 -27.83 -6.06
CA LEU A 203 -5.54 -26.50 -5.71
C LEU A 203 -6.38 -26.51 -4.44
N LYS A 204 -7.24 -27.53 -4.28
CA LYS A 204 -8.07 -27.68 -3.08
C LYS A 204 -7.21 -27.88 -1.84
N THR A 205 -6.24 -28.81 -1.88
CA THR A 205 -5.34 -29.06 -0.75
C THR A 205 -4.54 -27.81 -0.39
N PHE A 206 -4.05 -27.10 -1.40
CA PHE A 206 -3.30 -25.86 -1.19
C PHE A 206 -4.19 -24.76 -0.58
N LEU A 207 -5.40 -24.58 -1.10
CA LEU A 207 -6.35 -23.59 -0.58
C LEU A 207 -6.68 -23.84 0.90
N ASP A 208 -6.98 -25.09 1.26
CA ASP A 208 -7.31 -25.46 2.64
C ASP A 208 -6.12 -25.24 3.60
N ALA A 209 -4.92 -25.62 3.19
CA ALA A 209 -3.69 -25.40 3.96
C ALA A 209 -3.37 -23.91 4.11
N HIS A 210 -3.51 -23.15 3.03
CA HIS A 210 -3.14 -21.74 2.97
C HIS A 210 -4.07 -20.85 3.80
N LEU A 211 -5.39 -21.04 3.68
CA LEU A 211 -6.38 -20.29 4.46
C LEU A 211 -6.31 -20.55 5.97
N SER A 212 -5.77 -21.69 6.38
CA SER A 212 -5.54 -22.03 7.79
C SER A 212 -4.18 -21.59 8.33
N ALA A 213 -3.24 -21.21 7.46
CA ALA A 213 -1.90 -20.83 7.84
C ALA A 213 -1.86 -19.49 8.58
N ILE A 214 -1.04 -19.43 9.64
CA ILE A 214 -0.68 -18.15 10.29
C ILE A 214 0.62 -17.66 9.66
N PRO A 215 0.63 -16.48 8.99
CA PRO A 215 1.84 -16.00 8.35
C PRO A 215 2.98 -15.78 9.36
N GLU A 216 4.20 -16.10 8.95
CA GLU A 216 5.39 -16.03 9.81
C GLU A 216 6.35 -14.94 9.30
N VAL A 217 6.93 -14.15 10.22
CA VAL A 217 7.95 -13.15 9.90
C VAL A 217 9.20 -13.86 9.36
N CYS A 218 9.57 -13.53 8.12
CA CYS A 218 10.70 -14.14 7.42
C CYS A 218 11.99 -13.35 7.67
N PRO A 219 13.04 -13.98 8.21
CA PRO A 219 14.32 -13.32 8.48
C PRO A 219 15.27 -13.25 7.28
N GLU A 220 14.99 -13.94 6.17
CA GLU A 220 15.93 -14.15 5.07
C GLU A 220 16.39 -12.85 4.42
N LEU A 221 15.46 -12.06 3.86
CA LEU A 221 15.78 -10.79 3.19
C LEU A 221 16.50 -9.81 4.12
N PRO A 222 15.97 -9.45 5.32
CA PRO A 222 16.66 -8.49 6.18
C PRO A 222 18.03 -8.96 6.64
N SER A 223 18.25 -10.27 6.83
CA SER A 223 19.56 -10.82 7.19
C SER A 223 20.57 -10.69 6.05
N LEU A 224 20.21 -11.14 4.84
CA LEU A 224 21.13 -11.14 3.69
C LEU A 224 21.50 -9.70 3.28
N VAL A 225 20.54 -8.80 3.20
CA VAL A 225 20.78 -7.39 2.84
C VAL A 225 21.65 -6.70 3.91
N THR A 226 21.37 -6.90 5.20
CA THR A 226 22.20 -6.34 6.28
C THR A 226 23.62 -6.86 6.24
N ARG A 227 23.80 -8.16 6.03
CA ARG A 227 25.13 -8.79 5.91
C ARG A 227 25.94 -8.18 4.76
N TRP A 228 25.32 -8.04 3.58
CA TRP A 228 26.00 -7.45 2.44
C TRP A 228 26.50 -6.02 2.74
N HIS A 229 25.63 -5.18 3.30
CA HIS A 229 25.97 -3.79 3.62
C HIS A 229 27.03 -3.68 4.72
N LYS A 230 27.02 -4.56 5.74
CA LYS A 230 28.08 -4.60 6.76
C LYS A 230 29.44 -4.92 6.16
N GLN A 231 29.48 -5.77 5.13
CA GLN A 231 30.71 -6.18 4.46
C GLN A 231 31.23 -5.17 3.42
N ASN A 232 30.32 -4.42 2.78
CA ASN A 232 30.65 -3.60 1.62
C ASN A 232 30.41 -2.09 1.83
N GLY A 233 29.91 -1.68 3.00
CA GLY A 233 29.60 -0.30 3.32
C GLY A 233 28.22 0.17 2.86
N PHE A 234 27.83 1.39 3.21
CA PHE A 234 26.53 1.98 2.87
C PHE A 234 26.67 3.30 2.10
N GLU A 235 27.26 4.34 2.70
CA GLU A 235 27.52 5.62 2.01
C GLU A 235 28.80 5.54 1.18
N THR A 236 29.79 4.88 1.72
CA THR A 236 31.06 4.59 1.06
C THR A 236 31.28 3.07 1.01
N ASP A 237 32.05 2.64 0.02
CA ASP A 237 32.54 1.26 -0.07
C ASP A 237 33.61 0.97 1.02
N LYS A 238 34.10 -0.26 1.05
CA LYS A 238 35.17 -0.71 1.96
C LYS A 238 36.50 0.05 1.78
N ASP A 239 36.70 0.68 0.62
CA ASP A 239 37.91 1.46 0.30
C ASP A 239 37.71 2.98 0.59
N GLY A 240 36.54 3.38 1.12
CA GLY A 240 36.19 4.76 1.48
C GLY A 240 35.70 5.60 0.29
N ARG A 241 35.42 5.01 -0.88
CA ARG A 241 34.91 5.72 -2.04
C ARG A 241 33.37 5.82 -1.92
N PRO A 242 32.76 6.96 -2.26
CA PRO A 242 31.31 7.10 -2.28
C PRO A 242 30.64 6.05 -3.18
N TRP A 243 29.64 5.35 -2.66
CA TRP A 243 28.80 4.48 -3.48
C TRP A 243 27.91 5.30 -4.42
N GLN A 244 27.90 4.92 -5.71
CA GLN A 244 26.82 5.32 -6.58
C GLN A 244 25.54 4.55 -6.17
N PRO A 245 24.41 5.24 -5.89
CA PRO A 245 23.25 4.62 -5.26
C PRO A 245 22.66 3.40 -5.99
N ALA A 246 22.57 3.47 -7.34
CA ALA A 246 22.03 2.37 -8.14
C ALA A 246 22.95 1.14 -8.11
N LEU A 247 24.27 1.34 -8.19
CA LEU A 247 25.25 0.23 -8.10
C LEU A 247 25.24 -0.41 -6.72
N ARG A 248 25.23 0.39 -5.63
CA ARG A 248 25.07 -0.14 -4.27
C ARG A 248 23.86 -1.04 -4.16
N LYS A 249 22.70 -0.56 -4.65
CA LYS A 249 21.44 -1.33 -4.61
C LYS A 249 21.53 -2.60 -5.44
N ALA A 250 22.08 -2.51 -6.65
CA ALA A 250 22.18 -3.64 -7.58
C ALA A 250 23.12 -4.74 -7.07
N HIS A 251 24.26 -4.39 -6.50
CA HIS A 251 25.16 -5.36 -5.88
C HIS A 251 24.55 -6.06 -4.68
N ALA A 252 23.83 -5.31 -3.80
CA ALA A 252 23.11 -5.90 -2.67
C ALA A 252 21.99 -6.84 -3.13
N TYR A 253 21.26 -6.46 -4.18
CA TYR A 253 20.21 -7.26 -4.80
C TYR A 253 20.78 -8.54 -5.45
N LYS A 254 21.85 -8.44 -6.24
CA LYS A 254 22.51 -9.60 -6.85
C LYS A 254 22.94 -10.59 -5.77
N TYR A 255 23.62 -10.11 -4.71
CA TYR A 255 24.01 -10.94 -3.58
C TYR A 255 22.80 -11.63 -2.93
N LEU A 256 21.70 -10.91 -2.73
CA LEU A 256 20.46 -11.47 -2.19
C LEU A 256 19.93 -12.60 -3.08
N MET A 257 19.84 -12.37 -4.40
CA MET A 257 19.31 -13.35 -5.35
C MET A 257 20.21 -14.59 -5.50
N GLU A 258 21.51 -14.43 -5.42
CA GLU A 258 22.49 -15.54 -5.45
C GLU A 258 22.44 -16.41 -4.18
N ASN A 259 22.13 -15.82 -3.01
CA ASN A 259 22.28 -16.46 -1.71
C ASN A 259 20.95 -16.83 -1.02
N ARG A 260 19.80 -16.40 -1.57
CA ARG A 260 18.51 -16.80 -1.04
C ARG A 260 18.22 -18.27 -1.32
N ARG A 261 17.38 -18.88 -0.47
CA ARG A 261 17.05 -20.32 -0.58
C ARG A 261 16.24 -20.57 -1.87
N PRO A 262 16.67 -21.51 -2.72
CA PRO A 262 15.91 -21.95 -3.87
C PRO A 262 14.87 -22.99 -3.40
N ILE A 263 13.64 -22.55 -3.12
CA ILE A 263 12.58 -23.41 -2.59
C ILE A 263 11.61 -23.77 -3.71
N ILE A 264 11.34 -25.06 -3.88
CA ILE A 264 10.20 -25.56 -4.65
C ILE A 264 9.12 -25.95 -3.63
N ALA A 265 8.01 -25.24 -3.62
CA ALA A 265 6.96 -25.50 -2.66
C ALA A 265 6.30 -26.86 -2.94
N GLU A 266 5.86 -27.53 -1.87
CA GLU A 266 5.20 -28.83 -1.97
C GLU A 266 3.99 -28.75 -2.91
N ASN A 267 3.91 -29.66 -3.85
CA ASN A 267 2.86 -29.77 -4.88
C ASN A 267 2.70 -28.55 -5.80
N SER A 268 3.57 -27.54 -5.76
CA SER A 268 3.49 -26.39 -6.67
C SER A 268 4.05 -26.74 -8.06
N LEU A 269 3.41 -26.18 -9.10
CA LEU A 269 3.86 -26.18 -10.50
C LEU A 269 4.78 -24.99 -10.79
N LEU A 270 5.02 -24.12 -9.82
CA LEU A 270 5.87 -22.94 -9.95
C LEU A 270 7.14 -23.08 -9.12
N ALA A 271 8.24 -22.59 -9.67
CA ALA A 271 9.55 -22.60 -9.01
C ALA A 271 9.78 -21.31 -8.21
N GLY A 272 10.23 -21.48 -6.99
CA GLY A 272 10.56 -20.34 -6.11
C GLY A 272 9.38 -19.88 -5.26
N THR A 273 9.74 -19.14 -4.22
CA THR A 273 8.82 -18.56 -3.24
C THR A 273 9.28 -17.14 -2.93
N THR A 274 8.36 -16.25 -2.56
CA THR A 274 8.70 -14.88 -2.14
C THR A 274 9.40 -14.85 -0.79
N THR A 275 9.13 -15.83 0.09
CA THR A 275 9.77 -15.97 1.41
C THR A 275 10.20 -17.41 1.64
N SER A 276 11.05 -17.64 2.64
CA SER A 276 11.41 -19.00 3.10
C SER A 276 10.39 -19.60 4.07
N ARG A 277 9.16 -19.09 4.07
CA ARG A 277 8.02 -19.58 4.87
C ARG A 277 6.86 -19.95 3.94
N PRO A 278 6.01 -20.94 4.29
CA PRO A 278 4.84 -21.29 3.46
C PRO A 278 3.94 -20.08 3.17
N VAL A 279 3.63 -19.27 4.21
CA VAL A 279 3.08 -17.94 4.11
C VAL A 279 3.95 -17.03 4.95
N GLY A 280 4.56 -16.03 4.34
CA GLY A 280 5.59 -15.24 5.00
C GLY A 280 5.29 -13.75 5.08
N CYS A 281 5.85 -13.10 6.11
CA CYS A 281 5.86 -11.65 6.22
C CYS A 281 7.26 -11.13 5.93
N ILE A 282 7.37 -10.25 4.92
CA ILE A 282 8.65 -9.68 4.50
C ILE A 282 8.94 -8.42 5.31
N VAL A 283 10.19 -8.32 5.80
CA VAL A 283 10.72 -7.12 6.46
C VAL A 283 11.72 -6.44 5.52
N TYR A 284 11.45 -5.17 5.18
CA TYR A 284 12.34 -4.33 4.37
C TYR A 284 13.01 -3.29 5.28
N PRO A 285 14.22 -3.57 5.80
CA PRO A 285 14.81 -2.77 6.86
C PRO A 285 15.21 -1.36 6.43
N GLU A 286 15.54 -1.15 5.16
CA GLU A 286 15.85 0.16 4.59
C GLU A 286 14.63 1.09 4.46
N GLY A 287 13.42 0.53 4.46
CA GLY A 287 12.17 1.28 4.35
C GLY A 287 11.54 1.60 5.69
N SER A 288 10.67 0.72 6.14
CA SER A 288 9.85 0.91 7.34
C SER A 288 10.11 -0.12 8.44
N GLY A 289 11.10 -1.02 8.26
CA GLY A 289 11.33 -2.13 9.18
C GLY A 289 11.53 -1.73 10.63
N THR A 290 12.25 -0.63 10.89
CA THR A 290 12.49 -0.13 12.25
C THR A 290 11.22 0.33 12.98
N LEU A 291 10.13 0.63 12.27
CA LEU A 291 8.86 1.02 12.89
C LEU A 291 8.20 -0.10 13.70
N ILE A 292 8.51 -1.36 13.37
CA ILE A 292 7.97 -2.52 14.08
C ILE A 292 8.85 -2.96 15.26
N TRP A 293 9.91 -2.24 15.56
CA TRP A 293 10.87 -2.61 16.61
C TRP A 293 10.21 -2.77 17.97
N ASN A 294 9.36 -1.81 18.35
CA ASN A 294 8.61 -1.85 19.61
C ASN A 294 7.51 -2.94 19.64
N GLU A 295 7.16 -3.52 18.49
CA GLU A 295 6.10 -4.53 18.36
C GLU A 295 6.61 -5.98 18.38
N LEU A 296 7.92 -6.22 18.42
CA LEU A 296 8.50 -7.56 18.26
C LEU A 296 7.95 -8.62 19.22
N PHE A 297 7.45 -8.22 20.40
CA PHE A 297 6.80 -9.11 21.36
C PHE A 297 5.28 -9.20 21.17
N THR A 298 4.67 -8.22 20.49
CA THR A 298 3.21 -8.10 20.40
C THR A 298 2.66 -8.55 19.03
N ILE A 299 3.49 -8.68 18.00
CA ILE A 299 3.09 -9.15 16.66
C ILE A 299 2.14 -10.37 16.69
N PRO A 300 2.39 -11.45 17.49
CA PRO A 300 1.49 -12.60 17.52
C PRO A 300 0.15 -12.33 18.21
N HIS A 301 0.01 -11.20 18.87
CA HIS A 301 -1.15 -10.85 19.68
C HIS A 301 -1.98 -9.68 19.12
N ARG A 302 -1.65 -9.23 17.91
CA ARG A 302 -2.41 -8.20 17.20
C ARG A 302 -3.88 -8.57 17.09
N THR A 303 -4.75 -7.59 17.19
CA THR A 303 -6.21 -7.78 17.08
C THR A 303 -6.59 -8.23 15.67
N HIS A 304 -6.00 -7.58 14.67
CA HIS A 304 -6.15 -7.93 13.25
C HIS A 304 -4.82 -8.47 12.72
N ASN A 305 -4.87 -9.52 11.90
CA ASN A 305 -3.70 -10.13 11.26
C ASN A 305 -2.53 -10.39 12.23
N PRO A 306 -2.71 -11.26 13.24
CA PRO A 306 -1.60 -11.71 14.05
C PRO A 306 -0.65 -12.55 13.20
N PHE A 307 0.64 -12.25 13.26
CA PHE A 307 1.69 -13.02 12.60
C PHE A 307 2.53 -13.76 13.63
N SER A 308 3.03 -14.93 13.27
CA SER A 308 3.99 -15.63 14.10
C SER A 308 5.40 -15.04 13.91
N ILE A 309 6.21 -15.09 14.95
CA ILE A 309 7.61 -14.70 14.92
C ILE A 309 8.40 -15.61 15.86
N SER A 310 9.42 -16.28 15.34
CA SER A 310 10.29 -17.12 16.16
C SER A 310 11.18 -16.27 17.06
N ASP A 311 11.66 -16.85 18.18
CA ASP A 311 12.61 -16.17 19.06
C ASP A 311 13.94 -15.86 18.34
N GLU A 312 14.35 -16.72 17.41
CA GLU A 312 15.53 -16.51 16.57
C GLU A 312 15.34 -15.28 15.67
N THR A 313 14.22 -15.19 14.95
CA THR A 313 13.89 -14.03 14.11
C THR A 313 13.81 -12.73 14.94
N ARG A 314 13.19 -12.79 16.12
CA ARG A 314 13.11 -11.62 17.03
C ARG A 314 14.50 -11.16 17.46
N ARG A 315 15.38 -12.11 17.81
CA ARG A 315 16.77 -11.82 18.19
C ARG A 315 17.55 -11.22 17.03
N LEU A 316 17.46 -11.81 15.84
CA LEU A 316 18.10 -11.30 14.62
C LEU A 316 17.70 -9.84 14.36
N LEU A 317 16.39 -9.55 14.36
CA LEU A 317 15.89 -8.20 14.10
C LEU A 317 16.38 -7.19 15.14
N HIS A 318 16.35 -7.55 16.44
CA HIS A 318 16.75 -6.63 17.49
C HIS A 318 18.26 -6.43 17.59
N PHE A 319 19.07 -7.52 17.48
CA PHE A 319 20.50 -7.43 17.76
C PHE A 319 21.34 -7.07 16.53
N GLU A 320 20.87 -7.41 15.32
CA GLU A 320 21.68 -7.29 14.09
C GLU A 320 21.07 -6.29 13.10
N VAL A 321 19.79 -6.41 12.81
CA VAL A 321 19.16 -5.70 11.69
C VAL A 321 18.81 -4.27 12.08
N PHE A 322 17.93 -4.07 13.06
CA PHE A 322 17.41 -2.75 13.39
C PHE A 322 18.47 -1.78 13.91
N PRO A 323 19.46 -2.16 14.73
CA PRO A 323 20.54 -1.27 15.11
C PRO A 323 21.32 -0.74 13.92
N TYR A 324 21.66 -1.61 12.95
CA TYR A 324 22.35 -1.21 11.73
C TYR A 324 21.53 -0.22 10.89
N TRP A 325 20.23 -0.52 10.67
CA TRP A 325 19.35 0.27 9.83
C TRP A 325 18.72 1.47 10.53
N ASN A 326 18.91 1.64 11.83
CA ASN A 326 18.27 2.71 12.59
C ASN A 326 18.53 4.11 12.02
N ARG A 327 19.76 4.40 11.60
CA ARG A 327 20.16 5.65 10.95
C ARG A 327 20.26 5.56 9.42
N ARG A 328 20.04 4.38 8.83
CA ARG A 328 20.19 4.11 7.41
C ARG A 328 18.88 3.80 6.71
N ASN A 329 17.75 4.11 7.36
CA ASN A 329 16.42 3.90 6.78
C ASN A 329 15.88 5.19 6.17
N PHE A 330 14.94 4.99 5.24
CA PHE A 330 14.34 6.04 4.43
C PHE A 330 13.70 7.17 5.26
N ARG A 331 12.94 6.82 6.31
CA ARG A 331 12.18 7.80 7.10
C ARG A 331 13.06 8.73 7.88
N GLU A 332 14.09 8.21 8.53
CA GLU A 332 15.01 9.03 9.34
C GLU A 332 15.92 9.86 8.44
N TRP A 333 16.35 9.32 7.29
CA TRP A 333 17.11 10.08 6.31
C TRP A 333 16.33 11.31 5.79
N VAL A 334 15.03 11.10 5.46
CA VAL A 334 14.16 12.22 5.03
C VAL A 334 14.01 13.25 6.15
N ARG A 335 13.84 12.83 7.41
CA ARG A 335 13.71 13.73 8.57
C ARG A 335 14.98 14.53 8.82
N GLU A 336 16.14 13.91 8.71
CA GLU A 336 17.44 14.57 8.92
C GLU A 336 17.76 15.56 7.80
N LYS A 337 17.53 15.17 6.55
CA LYS A 337 17.89 15.99 5.37
C LYS A 337 16.88 17.09 5.07
N TYR A 338 15.60 16.79 5.21
CA TYR A 338 14.51 17.70 4.87
C TYR A 338 13.69 18.08 6.10
N SER A 339 14.28 18.86 6.99
CA SER A 339 13.60 19.40 8.16
C SER A 339 12.56 20.46 7.75
N ASN A 340 11.43 20.03 7.18
CA ASN A 340 10.29 20.90 6.87
C ASN A 340 9.14 20.63 7.85
N PRO A 341 8.98 21.46 8.91
CA PRO A 341 7.97 21.23 9.94
C PRO A 341 6.53 21.26 9.41
N LEU A 342 6.25 22.07 8.40
CA LEU A 342 4.89 22.18 7.84
C LEU A 342 4.49 20.93 7.07
N CYS A 343 5.36 20.40 6.21
CA CYS A 343 5.10 19.16 5.49
C CYS A 343 4.95 17.98 6.47
N GLN A 344 5.79 17.90 7.49
CA GLN A 344 5.71 16.84 8.52
C GLN A 344 4.41 16.95 9.33
N GLN A 345 3.99 18.13 9.73
CA GLN A 345 2.77 18.34 10.50
C GLN A 345 1.52 17.89 9.73
N ILE A 346 1.43 18.21 8.45
CA ILE A 346 0.29 17.84 7.60
C ILE A 346 0.22 16.32 7.42
N ASP A 347 1.36 15.69 7.14
CA ASP A 347 1.47 14.24 6.95
C ASP A 347 1.26 13.43 8.24
N GLU A 348 1.82 13.88 9.36
CA GLU A 348 1.74 13.17 10.64
C GLU A 348 0.41 13.36 11.37
N ARG A 349 -0.51 14.19 10.86
CA ARG A 349 -1.73 14.57 11.60
C ARG A 349 -3.00 13.92 11.06
N TYR A 350 -3.50 14.36 9.94
CA TYR A 350 -4.74 13.83 9.40
C TYR A 350 -5.05 14.28 7.98
N ALA A 351 -4.23 15.18 7.42
CA ALA A 351 -4.49 15.73 6.10
C ALA A 351 -3.96 14.87 4.96
N LEU A 352 -2.86 14.15 5.20
CA LEU A 352 -2.15 13.37 4.19
C LEU A 352 -1.67 12.02 4.73
N TYR A 353 -1.63 11.02 3.84
CA TYR A 353 -0.91 9.77 4.04
C TYR A 353 -0.12 9.43 2.78
N PHE A 354 1.19 9.28 2.90
CA PHE A 354 2.06 8.94 1.77
C PHE A 354 2.41 7.45 1.77
N SER A 355 1.90 6.69 0.80
CA SER A 355 2.35 5.31 0.55
C SER A 355 3.81 5.27 0.09
N TRP A 356 4.25 6.29 -0.61
CA TRP A 356 5.60 6.55 -1.07
C TRP A 356 6.66 6.52 0.05
N LYS A 357 6.30 6.77 1.30
CA LYS A 357 7.20 6.62 2.45
C LYS A 357 7.55 5.18 2.82
N GLN A 358 6.74 4.23 2.41
CA GLN A 358 6.94 2.81 2.74
C GLN A 358 7.46 2.03 1.54
N ALA A 359 6.84 2.19 0.40
CA ALA A 359 7.09 1.46 -0.82
C ALA A 359 7.84 2.31 -1.85
N THR A 360 8.94 1.81 -2.39
CA THR A 360 9.63 2.45 -3.52
C THR A 360 8.88 2.21 -4.81
N ILE A 361 8.43 0.97 -5.02
CA ILE A 361 7.60 0.59 -6.15
C ILE A 361 6.15 0.76 -5.73
N SER A 362 5.42 1.64 -6.41
CA SER A 362 4.02 1.89 -6.10
C SER A 362 3.23 2.11 -7.38
N HIS A 363 2.15 1.36 -7.53
CA HIS A 363 1.15 1.52 -8.57
C HIS A 363 1.76 1.66 -9.97
N THR A 364 2.38 0.58 -10.44
CA THR A 364 2.95 0.43 -11.78
C THR A 364 2.88 -1.03 -12.21
N ILE A 365 3.10 -1.30 -13.49
CA ILE A 365 3.09 -2.64 -14.08
C ILE A 365 4.37 -2.83 -14.88
N PRO A 366 5.20 -3.85 -14.60
CA PRO A 366 6.40 -4.18 -15.36
C PRO A 366 6.07 -4.66 -16.78
N ASP A 367 6.98 -4.49 -17.71
CA ASP A 367 6.92 -5.08 -19.05
C ASP A 367 7.26 -6.57 -19.02
N PHE A 368 6.31 -7.41 -18.54
CA PHE A 368 6.47 -8.86 -18.59
C PHE A 368 6.64 -9.39 -20.03
N PRO A 369 5.91 -8.88 -21.06
CA PRO A 369 6.15 -9.29 -22.45
C PRO A 369 7.60 -9.19 -22.88
N LYS A 370 8.35 -8.19 -22.40
CA LYS A 370 9.75 -8.00 -22.75
C LYS A 370 10.62 -9.16 -22.28
N ILE A 371 10.53 -9.54 -21.00
CA ILE A 371 11.31 -10.66 -20.47
C ILE A 371 10.85 -12.01 -21.03
N LEU A 372 9.55 -12.18 -21.29
CA LEU A 372 9.02 -13.41 -21.90
C LEU A 372 9.53 -13.63 -23.33
N LYS A 373 9.65 -12.57 -24.11
CA LYS A 373 10.02 -12.61 -25.54
C LYS A 373 11.53 -12.57 -25.76
N LEU A 374 12.27 -11.83 -24.95
CA LEU A 374 13.71 -11.64 -25.11
C LEU A 374 14.53 -12.55 -24.20
N GLY A 375 14.08 -12.74 -22.96
CA GLY A 375 14.90 -13.27 -21.89
C GLY A 375 15.95 -12.27 -21.41
N ALA A 376 16.47 -12.51 -20.22
CA ALA A 376 17.43 -11.61 -19.57
C ALA A 376 18.76 -11.48 -20.35
N SER A 377 19.22 -12.53 -21.02
CA SER A 377 20.48 -12.49 -21.79
C SER A 377 20.43 -11.47 -22.93
N GLU A 378 19.36 -11.46 -23.71
CA GLU A 378 19.17 -10.47 -24.79
C GLU A 378 18.97 -9.06 -24.22
N MET A 379 18.23 -8.93 -23.10
CA MET A 379 18.07 -7.64 -22.42
C MET A 379 19.42 -7.09 -21.94
N ILE A 380 20.28 -7.93 -21.35
CA ILE A 380 21.63 -7.56 -20.94
C ILE A 380 22.47 -7.08 -22.14
N ALA A 381 22.40 -7.79 -23.28
CA ALA A 381 23.11 -7.39 -24.50
C ALA A 381 22.65 -6.00 -24.99
N GLN A 382 21.33 -5.74 -25.00
CA GLN A 382 20.77 -4.44 -25.38
C GLN A 382 21.20 -3.33 -24.43
N ILE A 383 21.17 -3.57 -23.10
CA ILE A 383 21.60 -2.60 -22.09
C ILE A 383 23.11 -2.32 -22.22
N SER A 384 23.93 -3.35 -22.46
CA SER A 384 25.38 -3.20 -22.66
C SER A 384 25.67 -2.32 -23.88
N ALA A 385 24.96 -2.54 -24.99
CA ALA A 385 25.10 -1.71 -26.20
C ALA A 385 24.72 -0.24 -25.95
N GLU A 386 23.68 0.01 -25.13
CA GLU A 386 23.32 1.37 -24.72
C GLU A 386 24.37 2.00 -23.80
N MET A 387 24.97 1.23 -22.90
CA MET A 387 26.00 1.70 -21.96
C MET A 387 27.32 2.11 -22.68
N GLU A 388 27.65 1.45 -23.79
CA GLU A 388 28.88 1.72 -24.57
C GLU A 388 28.76 2.98 -25.45
N LYS A 389 27.57 3.57 -25.60
CA LYS A 389 27.41 4.79 -26.40
C LYS A 389 28.24 5.94 -25.85
N PRO A 390 28.97 6.68 -26.69
CA PRO A 390 29.88 7.73 -26.24
C PRO A 390 29.19 8.91 -25.54
N GLU A 391 27.94 9.18 -25.84
CA GLU A 391 27.15 10.26 -25.25
C GLU A 391 26.69 9.97 -23.81
N ARG A 392 26.89 8.75 -23.32
CA ARG A 392 26.50 8.39 -21.95
C ARG A 392 27.44 9.00 -20.93
N ASP A 393 26.88 9.72 -19.95
CA ASP A 393 27.63 10.18 -18.78
C ASP A 393 27.86 9.05 -17.76
N GLU A 394 28.61 9.34 -16.71
CA GLU A 394 28.98 8.39 -15.66
C GLU A 394 27.74 7.88 -14.88
N GLN A 395 26.78 8.77 -14.61
CA GLN A 395 25.53 8.42 -13.91
C GLN A 395 24.66 7.48 -14.73
N GLN A 396 24.52 7.75 -16.02
CA GLN A 396 23.77 6.92 -16.96
C GLN A 396 24.39 5.53 -17.09
N ARG A 397 25.73 5.46 -17.22
CA ARG A 397 26.46 4.16 -17.27
C ARG A 397 26.26 3.36 -16.00
N ALA A 398 26.34 4.00 -14.83
CA ALA A 398 26.13 3.34 -13.54
C ALA A 398 24.70 2.81 -13.38
N ASN A 399 23.70 3.54 -13.87
CA ASN A 399 22.31 3.06 -13.85
C ASN A 399 22.12 1.85 -14.79
N LEU A 400 22.71 1.86 -15.97
CA LEU A 400 22.65 0.75 -16.93
C LEU A 400 23.38 -0.49 -16.38
N GLU A 401 24.58 -0.33 -15.81
CA GLU A 401 25.31 -1.40 -15.14
C GLU A 401 24.51 -2.00 -13.99
N ALA A 402 23.84 -1.17 -13.20
CA ALA A 402 22.97 -1.62 -12.13
C ALA A 402 21.82 -2.50 -12.63
N MET A 403 21.20 -2.16 -13.79
CA MET A 403 20.18 -2.99 -14.41
C MET A 403 20.73 -4.36 -14.83
N ILE A 404 21.94 -4.39 -15.43
CA ILE A 404 22.63 -5.64 -15.81
C ILE A 404 22.86 -6.53 -14.59
N LEU A 405 23.44 -5.98 -13.52
CA LEU A 405 23.70 -6.72 -12.27
C LEU A 405 22.42 -7.34 -11.68
N CYS A 406 21.29 -6.63 -11.75
CA CYS A 406 20.03 -7.15 -11.28
C CYS A 406 19.51 -8.32 -12.13
N LEU A 407 19.59 -8.22 -13.46
CA LEU A 407 19.21 -9.30 -14.37
C LEU A 407 20.11 -10.54 -14.19
N GLU A 408 21.41 -10.36 -13.99
CA GLU A 408 22.34 -11.45 -13.66
C GLU A 408 21.96 -12.14 -12.34
N GLY A 409 21.59 -11.37 -11.30
CA GLY A 409 21.08 -11.93 -10.04
C GLY A 409 19.81 -12.76 -10.21
N LEU A 410 18.87 -12.30 -11.04
CA LEU A 410 17.66 -13.06 -11.36
C LEU A 410 17.98 -14.38 -12.08
N CYS A 411 18.90 -14.35 -13.07
CA CYS A 411 19.36 -15.56 -13.77
C CYS A 411 20.03 -16.55 -12.82
N ALA A 412 20.85 -16.07 -11.89
CA ALA A 412 21.50 -16.90 -10.89
C ALA A 412 20.47 -17.62 -10.00
N TYR A 413 19.45 -16.88 -9.54
CA TYR A 413 18.37 -17.48 -8.75
C TYR A 413 17.59 -18.54 -9.53
N SER A 414 17.25 -18.29 -10.81
CA SER A 414 16.58 -19.28 -11.66
C SER A 414 17.40 -20.55 -11.85
N LYS A 415 18.71 -20.43 -12.02
CA LYS A 415 19.64 -21.59 -12.10
C LYS A 415 19.69 -22.37 -10.78
N ASN A 416 19.67 -21.67 -9.64
CA ASN A 416 19.59 -22.30 -8.32
C ASN A 416 18.27 -23.07 -8.15
N LEU A 417 17.14 -22.53 -8.63
CA LEU A 417 15.85 -23.19 -8.65
C LEU A 417 15.84 -24.45 -9.55
N ALA A 418 16.48 -24.36 -10.73
CA ALA A 418 16.62 -25.52 -11.61
C ALA A 418 17.41 -26.66 -10.96
N ALA A 419 18.51 -26.32 -10.27
CA ALA A 419 19.32 -27.29 -9.53
C ALA A 419 18.53 -27.92 -8.36
N GLN A 420 17.75 -27.12 -7.62
CA GLN A 420 16.90 -27.59 -6.53
C GLN A 420 15.79 -28.53 -7.04
N ALA A 421 15.09 -28.15 -8.10
CA ALA A 421 14.04 -28.96 -8.69
C ALA A 421 14.56 -30.33 -9.17
N LYS A 422 15.77 -30.34 -9.76
CA LYS A 422 16.43 -31.59 -10.13
C LYS A 422 16.76 -32.47 -8.92
N GLN A 423 17.29 -31.86 -7.85
CA GLN A 423 17.62 -32.57 -6.62
C GLN A 423 16.37 -33.14 -5.94
N ASP A 424 15.26 -32.39 -5.95
CA ASP A 424 13.99 -32.83 -5.40
C ASP A 424 13.39 -33.97 -6.24
N ALA A 425 13.50 -33.92 -7.58
CA ALA A 425 13.09 -34.99 -8.49
C ALA A 425 13.83 -36.34 -8.24
N GLU A 426 15.12 -36.26 -7.92
CA GLU A 426 15.94 -37.45 -7.60
C GLU A 426 15.47 -38.14 -6.30
N ARG A 427 14.85 -37.40 -5.38
CA ARG A 427 14.37 -37.91 -4.07
C ARG A 427 12.88 -38.25 -4.09
N GLU A 428 12.14 -37.81 -5.11
CA GLU A 428 10.70 -37.98 -5.20
C GLU A 428 10.33 -39.44 -5.60
N ALA A 429 9.46 -40.04 -4.81
CA ALA A 429 8.97 -41.40 -5.03
C ALA A 429 7.73 -41.47 -5.93
N ASN A 430 6.91 -40.41 -5.93
CA ASN A 430 5.73 -40.31 -6.78
C ASN A 430 6.14 -40.03 -8.23
N PRO A 431 5.89 -40.92 -9.20
CA PRO A 431 6.37 -40.76 -10.58
C PRO A 431 5.78 -39.54 -11.28
N VAL A 432 4.56 -39.16 -10.96
CA VAL A 432 3.92 -37.95 -11.54
C VAL A 432 4.61 -36.71 -11.03
N ARG A 433 4.80 -36.61 -9.70
CA ARG A 433 5.49 -35.45 -9.10
C ARG A 433 6.94 -35.36 -9.54
N LYS A 434 7.62 -36.50 -9.66
CA LYS A 434 9.00 -36.56 -10.18
C LYS A 434 9.08 -35.98 -11.59
N GLN A 435 8.17 -36.37 -12.49
CA GLN A 435 8.12 -35.79 -13.84
C GLN A 435 7.86 -34.27 -13.82
N GLU A 436 6.93 -33.81 -12.98
CA GLU A 436 6.68 -32.36 -12.83
C GLU A 436 7.92 -31.60 -12.38
N LEU A 437 8.67 -32.12 -11.41
CA LEU A 437 9.91 -31.52 -10.93
C LEU A 437 11.02 -31.50 -12.01
N GLU A 438 11.09 -32.55 -12.84
CA GLU A 438 12.00 -32.60 -13.98
C GLU A 438 11.62 -31.59 -15.07
N GLU A 439 10.32 -31.39 -15.34
CA GLU A 439 9.80 -30.37 -16.25
C GLU A 439 10.08 -28.96 -15.70
N LEU A 440 9.90 -28.77 -14.40
CA LEU A 440 10.18 -27.51 -13.71
C LEU A 440 11.68 -27.16 -13.74
N ALA A 441 12.56 -28.16 -13.53
CA ALA A 441 14.01 -27.99 -13.66
C ALA A 441 14.42 -27.53 -15.07
N LYS A 442 13.82 -28.12 -16.10
CA LYS A 442 14.04 -27.73 -17.50
C LYS A 442 13.51 -26.32 -17.77
N ALA A 443 12.33 -25.98 -17.28
CA ALA A 443 11.77 -24.64 -17.42
C ALA A 443 12.67 -23.59 -16.78
N CYS A 444 13.08 -23.76 -15.51
CA CYS A 444 13.98 -22.84 -14.82
C CYS A 444 15.39 -22.71 -15.44
N HIS A 445 15.84 -23.76 -16.14
CA HIS A 445 17.07 -23.68 -16.92
C HIS A 445 16.91 -22.86 -18.21
N GLN A 446 15.72 -22.82 -18.80
CA GLN A 446 15.37 -22.04 -19.98
C GLN A 446 15.08 -20.59 -19.60
N VAL A 447 14.14 -20.37 -18.71
CA VAL A 447 13.69 -19.06 -18.29
C VAL A 447 14.29 -18.72 -16.92
N VAL A 448 14.59 -17.53 -16.60
CA VAL A 448 14.30 -16.22 -17.22
C VAL A 448 15.39 -15.77 -18.21
N GLU A 449 16.47 -16.58 -18.32
CA GLU A 449 17.67 -16.24 -19.10
C GLU A 449 17.35 -16.13 -20.61
N LYS A 450 16.52 -17.04 -21.12
CA LYS A 450 16.13 -17.14 -22.51
C LYS A 450 14.62 -16.95 -22.68
N PRO A 451 14.12 -16.69 -23.93
CA PRO A 451 12.68 -16.57 -24.21
C PRO A 451 11.88 -17.79 -23.76
N ALA A 452 10.66 -17.54 -23.28
CA ALA A 452 9.69 -18.61 -22.99
C ALA A 452 9.13 -19.21 -24.30
N ARG A 453 8.86 -20.52 -24.32
CA ARG A 453 8.42 -21.27 -25.50
C ARG A 453 7.06 -21.92 -25.34
N THR A 454 6.61 -22.11 -24.10
CA THR A 454 5.36 -22.74 -23.72
C THR A 454 4.64 -21.92 -22.66
N LEU A 455 3.35 -22.18 -22.46
CA LEU A 455 2.59 -21.54 -21.38
C LEU A 455 3.21 -21.80 -20.01
N PHE A 456 3.67 -23.05 -19.78
CA PHE A 456 4.32 -23.43 -18.53
C PHE A 456 5.62 -22.63 -18.25
N GLU A 457 6.47 -22.47 -19.26
CA GLU A 457 7.66 -21.64 -19.18
C GLU A 457 7.31 -20.16 -18.99
N ALA A 458 6.30 -19.63 -19.69
CA ALA A 458 5.89 -18.24 -19.57
C ALA A 458 5.37 -17.90 -18.17
N VAL A 459 4.53 -18.74 -17.58
CA VAL A 459 4.01 -18.53 -16.21
C VAL A 459 5.13 -18.62 -15.16
N ASN A 460 6.06 -19.57 -15.30
CA ASN A 460 7.23 -19.68 -14.44
C ASN A 460 8.19 -18.47 -14.58
N ALA A 461 8.42 -17.99 -15.81
CA ALA A 461 9.23 -16.78 -16.05
C ALA A 461 8.65 -15.55 -15.36
N MET A 462 7.34 -15.37 -15.50
CA MET A 462 6.62 -14.28 -14.81
C MET A 462 6.73 -14.41 -13.29
N TRP A 463 6.50 -15.61 -12.75
CA TRP A 463 6.56 -15.84 -11.32
C TRP A 463 7.96 -15.57 -10.73
N ILE A 464 9.03 -16.07 -11.38
CA ILE A 464 10.42 -15.83 -10.95
C ILE A 464 10.76 -14.32 -11.04
N THR A 465 10.31 -13.64 -12.10
CA THR A 465 10.48 -12.18 -12.23
C THR A 465 9.73 -11.44 -11.13
N TRP A 466 8.52 -11.88 -10.80
CA TRP A 466 7.70 -11.34 -9.71
C TRP A 466 8.37 -11.47 -8.35
N ILE A 467 8.97 -12.63 -8.07
CA ILE A 467 9.80 -12.83 -6.88
C ILE A 467 10.95 -11.81 -6.85
N GLY A 468 11.65 -11.63 -7.97
CA GLY A 468 12.75 -10.67 -8.09
C GLY A 468 12.34 -9.24 -7.74
N LEU A 469 11.18 -8.80 -8.24
CA LEU A 469 10.63 -7.47 -7.93
C LEU A 469 10.32 -7.27 -6.43
N HIS A 470 9.83 -8.31 -5.76
CA HIS A 470 9.60 -8.28 -4.31
C HIS A 470 10.90 -8.33 -3.49
N MET A 471 11.97 -8.88 -4.07
CA MET A 471 13.28 -8.87 -3.42
C MET A 471 14.00 -7.52 -3.58
N GLU A 472 13.68 -6.77 -4.61
CA GLU A 472 14.29 -5.46 -4.83
C GLU A 472 13.81 -4.42 -3.81
N SER A 473 12.53 -4.32 -3.59
CA SER A 473 11.96 -3.32 -2.68
C SER A 473 10.57 -3.71 -2.20
N MET A 474 10.15 -3.09 -1.11
CA MET A 474 8.74 -3.09 -0.73
C MET A 474 7.94 -2.41 -1.82
N ASN A 475 6.86 -3.03 -2.25
CA ASN A 475 5.90 -2.46 -3.18
C ASN A 475 4.53 -2.23 -2.52
N ALA A 476 3.75 -1.33 -3.13
CA ALA A 476 2.35 -1.13 -2.82
C ALA A 476 1.60 -1.00 -4.14
N GLY A 477 0.83 -2.03 -4.48
CA GLY A 477 0.08 -2.05 -5.74
C GLY A 477 0.91 -2.25 -6.99
N LEU A 478 2.10 -2.89 -6.90
CA LEU A 478 2.78 -3.43 -8.07
C LEU A 478 1.89 -4.50 -8.69
N SER A 479 1.59 -4.39 -10.00
CA SER A 479 0.51 -5.14 -10.60
C SER A 479 0.95 -6.00 -11.77
N LEU A 480 0.10 -6.98 -12.10
CA LEU A 480 0.40 -8.07 -13.04
C LEU A 480 0.02 -7.71 -14.50
N GLY A 481 -0.85 -6.72 -14.69
CA GLY A 481 -1.24 -6.24 -16.00
C GLY A 481 -2.19 -7.18 -16.75
N ARG A 482 -2.06 -7.24 -18.07
CA ARG A 482 -2.96 -7.93 -18.99
C ARG A 482 -2.51 -9.35 -19.28
N LEU A 483 -2.52 -10.21 -18.26
CA LEU A 483 -2.00 -11.58 -18.38
C LEU A 483 -2.76 -12.42 -19.42
N ASP A 484 -4.05 -12.21 -19.58
CA ASP A 484 -4.85 -12.88 -20.59
C ASP A 484 -4.35 -12.59 -22.02
N GLN A 485 -3.86 -11.36 -22.27
CA GLN A 485 -3.29 -10.98 -23.56
C GLN A 485 -1.87 -11.53 -23.75
N TRP A 486 -1.08 -11.49 -22.72
CA TRP A 486 0.34 -11.84 -22.80
C TRP A 486 0.59 -13.35 -22.81
N LEU A 487 -0.29 -14.14 -22.18
CA LEU A 487 -0.19 -15.60 -22.11
C LEU A 487 -0.96 -16.31 -23.25
N GLN A 488 -1.93 -15.66 -23.89
CA GLN A 488 -2.70 -16.25 -24.99
C GLN A 488 -1.84 -16.80 -26.13
N PRO A 489 -0.79 -16.11 -26.62
CA PRO A 489 0.06 -16.66 -27.69
C PRO A 489 0.73 -17.98 -27.32
N TYR A 490 1.16 -18.14 -26.07
CA TYR A 490 1.78 -19.39 -25.58
C TYR A 490 0.75 -20.51 -25.45
N PHE A 491 -0.45 -20.19 -24.93
CA PHE A 491 -1.56 -21.15 -24.89
C PHE A 491 -1.92 -21.66 -26.28
N LEU A 492 -2.08 -20.76 -27.27
CA LEU A 492 -2.38 -21.14 -28.64
C LEU A 492 -1.28 -22.00 -29.26
N ALA A 493 -0.02 -21.60 -29.11
CA ALA A 493 1.13 -22.36 -29.64
C ALA A 493 1.24 -23.78 -29.06
N ASP A 494 0.85 -23.96 -27.81
CA ASP A 494 0.81 -25.31 -27.21
C ASP A 494 -0.41 -26.11 -27.69
N MET A 495 -1.59 -25.48 -27.80
CA MET A 495 -2.81 -26.12 -28.31
C MET A 495 -2.69 -26.57 -29.77
N GLU A 496 -1.95 -25.81 -30.61
CA GLU A 496 -1.69 -26.16 -32.01
C GLU A 496 -0.86 -27.42 -32.21
N LYS A 497 -0.02 -27.77 -31.21
CA LYS A 497 0.80 -29.00 -31.21
C LYS A 497 -0.02 -30.26 -30.89
N ILE A 498 -1.21 -30.08 -30.34
CA ILE A 498 -2.07 -31.18 -29.86
C ILE A 498 -3.11 -31.50 -30.90
N SER A 499 -3.19 -32.77 -31.35
CA SER A 499 -4.09 -33.18 -32.43
C SER A 499 -5.42 -33.75 -31.90
N SER A 500 -5.39 -34.49 -30.79
CA SER A 500 -6.58 -35.19 -30.26
C SER A 500 -7.45 -34.22 -29.41
N PRO A 501 -8.79 -34.28 -29.58
CA PRO A 501 -9.72 -33.50 -28.76
C PRO A 501 -9.59 -33.81 -27.25
N GLU A 502 -9.33 -35.10 -26.91
CA GLU A 502 -9.16 -35.53 -25.52
C GLU A 502 -7.90 -34.95 -24.88
N GLU A 503 -6.79 -34.93 -25.65
CA GLU A 503 -5.55 -34.30 -25.19
C GLU A 503 -5.71 -32.80 -25.06
N LYS A 504 -6.45 -32.13 -25.94
CA LYS A 504 -6.79 -30.70 -25.85
C LYS A 504 -7.58 -30.40 -24.59
N ALA A 505 -8.61 -31.22 -24.27
CA ALA A 505 -9.37 -31.08 -23.03
C ALA A 505 -8.51 -31.26 -21.78
N ALA A 506 -7.61 -32.25 -21.79
CA ALA A 506 -6.65 -32.48 -20.71
C ALA A 506 -5.67 -31.29 -20.55
N TYR A 507 -5.22 -30.69 -21.65
CA TYR A 507 -4.34 -29.51 -21.61
C TYR A 507 -5.06 -28.27 -21.06
N ILE A 508 -6.31 -28.03 -21.43
CA ILE A 508 -7.12 -26.94 -20.85
C ILE A 508 -7.23 -27.10 -19.33
N LYS A 509 -7.44 -28.34 -18.83
CA LYS A 509 -7.46 -28.63 -17.41
C LYS A 509 -6.11 -28.30 -16.74
N LYS A 510 -4.98 -28.66 -17.37
CA LYS A 510 -3.64 -28.32 -16.90
C LYS A 510 -3.41 -26.80 -16.89
N ALA A 511 -3.88 -26.07 -17.89
CA ALA A 511 -3.77 -24.61 -17.95
C ALA A 511 -4.57 -23.94 -16.80
N ILE A 512 -5.77 -24.44 -16.50
CA ILE A 512 -6.57 -23.98 -15.34
C ILE A 512 -5.82 -24.26 -14.01
N GLU A 513 -5.23 -25.44 -13.85
CA GLU A 513 -4.47 -25.79 -12.66
C GLU A 513 -3.23 -24.91 -12.49
N LEU A 514 -2.49 -24.66 -13.57
CA LEU A 514 -1.30 -23.81 -13.58
C LEU A 514 -1.63 -22.34 -13.20
N VAL A 515 -2.69 -21.78 -13.77
CA VAL A 515 -3.17 -20.43 -13.42
C VAL A 515 -3.69 -20.40 -11.97
N GLY A 516 -4.35 -21.46 -11.54
CA GLY A 516 -4.80 -21.59 -10.14
C GLY A 516 -3.65 -21.62 -9.14
N ASP A 517 -2.58 -22.36 -9.44
CA ASP A 517 -1.37 -22.38 -8.62
C ASP A 517 -0.69 -20.98 -8.58
N PHE A 518 -0.62 -20.31 -9.72
CA PHE A 518 -0.14 -18.92 -9.77
C PHE A 518 -0.95 -17.97 -8.86
N PHE A 519 -2.28 -18.07 -8.87
CA PHE A 519 -3.14 -17.29 -7.98
C PHE A 519 -2.85 -17.59 -6.50
N MET A 520 -2.71 -18.86 -6.16
CA MET A 520 -2.37 -19.27 -4.79
C MET A 520 -1.01 -18.70 -4.36
N ARG A 521 0.00 -18.75 -5.25
CA ARG A 521 1.33 -18.20 -4.98
C ARG A 521 1.32 -16.68 -4.77
N CYS A 522 0.44 -15.95 -5.43
CA CYS A 522 0.28 -14.51 -5.21
C CYS A 522 -0.11 -14.16 -3.78
N THR A 523 -0.65 -15.10 -3.01
CA THR A 523 -1.07 -14.91 -1.61
C THR A 523 -0.03 -15.38 -0.58
N ASP A 524 1.16 -15.81 -1.00
CA ASP A 524 2.18 -16.40 -0.12
C ASP A 524 2.88 -15.43 0.81
N HIS A 525 2.78 -14.14 0.56
CA HIS A 525 3.51 -13.17 1.35
C HIS A 525 2.70 -11.91 1.66
N PHE A 526 3.12 -11.26 2.75
CA PHE A 526 2.61 -9.95 3.18
C PHE A 526 3.78 -9.03 3.53
N PRO A 527 3.69 -7.73 3.24
CA PRO A 527 4.62 -6.77 3.81
C PRO A 527 4.35 -6.63 5.32
N LEU A 528 5.39 -6.69 6.14
CA LEU A 528 5.23 -6.48 7.58
C LEU A 528 5.16 -4.97 7.87
N THR A 529 3.97 -4.51 8.16
CA THR A 529 3.66 -3.12 8.52
C THR A 529 3.36 -2.98 10.01
N PRO A 530 3.44 -1.77 10.60
CA PRO A 530 2.97 -1.53 11.97
C PRO A 530 1.50 -1.90 12.16
N ASP A 531 1.11 -2.28 13.38
CA ASP A 531 -0.26 -2.73 13.73
C ASP A 531 -1.35 -1.69 13.38
N LEU A 532 -1.01 -0.41 13.47
CA LEU A 532 -1.89 0.67 13.03
C LEU A 532 -2.31 0.53 11.55
N ALA A 533 -1.40 0.12 10.67
CA ALA A 533 -1.72 -0.10 9.26
C ALA A 533 -2.71 -1.25 9.11
N ASN A 534 -2.57 -2.33 9.88
CA ASN A 534 -3.55 -3.42 9.91
C ASN A 534 -4.92 -2.95 10.39
N PHE A 535 -4.95 -2.08 11.40
CA PHE A 535 -6.20 -1.52 11.92
C PHE A 535 -6.96 -0.70 10.87
N TYR A 536 -6.25 0.14 10.13
CA TYR A 536 -6.88 1.02 9.14
C TYR A 536 -7.07 0.39 7.75
N PHE A 537 -6.23 -0.55 7.35
CA PHE A 537 -6.34 -1.20 6.03
C PHE A 537 -7.08 -2.55 6.05
N GLY A 538 -7.65 -2.94 7.19
CA GLY A 538 -8.52 -4.11 7.31
C GLY A 538 -7.87 -5.45 6.95
N GLY A 539 -6.56 -5.49 6.80
CA GLY A 539 -5.81 -6.68 6.44
C GLY A 539 -4.54 -6.35 5.66
N SER A 540 -3.63 -7.30 5.62
CA SER A 540 -2.44 -7.22 4.79
C SER A 540 -2.72 -7.80 3.41
N SER A 541 -2.28 -7.11 2.35
CA SER A 541 -2.34 -7.52 0.96
C SER A 541 -1.13 -6.95 0.25
N SER A 542 -0.68 -7.61 -0.81
CA SER A 542 0.29 -7.05 -1.76
C SER A 542 -0.38 -6.18 -2.82
N ASP A 543 -1.72 -6.24 -2.89
CA ASP A 543 -2.58 -5.42 -3.75
C ASP A 543 -2.19 -5.50 -5.24
N GLN A 544 -2.10 -6.73 -5.75
CA GLN A 544 -1.61 -7.08 -7.08
C GLN A 544 -2.77 -7.12 -8.06
N ALA A 545 -2.95 -6.07 -8.88
CA ALA A 545 -4.03 -6.07 -9.87
C ALA A 545 -3.68 -6.90 -11.11
N LEU A 546 -4.68 -7.62 -11.61
CA LEU A 546 -4.71 -8.35 -12.87
C LEU A 546 -5.87 -7.82 -13.69
N THR A 547 -5.68 -7.55 -14.99
CA THR A 547 -6.73 -6.95 -15.84
C THR A 547 -7.05 -7.82 -17.05
N LEU A 548 -8.33 -8.07 -17.28
CA LEU A 548 -8.85 -8.98 -18.32
C LEU A 548 -9.69 -8.23 -19.37
N GLY A 549 -9.70 -8.73 -20.58
CA GLY A 549 -10.61 -8.35 -21.66
C GLY A 549 -10.49 -6.90 -22.14
N GLY A 550 -11.62 -6.26 -22.44
CA GLY A 550 -11.66 -4.91 -23.00
C GLY A 550 -11.27 -4.85 -24.46
N VAL A 551 -10.52 -3.81 -24.85
CA VAL A 551 -10.06 -3.66 -26.24
C VAL A 551 -8.56 -3.90 -26.38
N THR A 552 -8.15 -4.30 -27.60
CA THR A 552 -6.75 -4.37 -28.02
C THR A 552 -6.18 -2.96 -28.26
N PRO A 553 -4.84 -2.78 -28.39
CA PRO A 553 -4.25 -1.49 -28.80
C PRO A 553 -4.84 -0.90 -30.07
N ASP A 554 -5.31 -1.76 -30.98
CA ASP A 554 -5.94 -1.34 -32.25
C ASP A 554 -7.45 -1.08 -32.14
N GLY A 555 -8.04 -1.32 -30.98
CA GLY A 555 -9.46 -1.09 -30.70
C GLY A 555 -10.37 -2.29 -30.97
N GLY A 556 -9.84 -3.45 -31.35
CA GLY A 556 -10.59 -4.69 -31.51
C GLY A 556 -10.92 -5.36 -30.17
N ASP A 557 -11.71 -6.45 -30.22
CA ASP A 557 -12.05 -7.24 -29.04
C ASP A 557 -10.79 -7.96 -28.48
N ALA A 558 -10.57 -7.86 -27.19
CA ALA A 558 -9.45 -8.47 -26.50
C ALA A 558 -9.84 -9.74 -25.71
N VAL A 559 -11.11 -10.10 -25.68
CA VAL A 559 -11.58 -11.33 -24.99
C VAL A 559 -11.08 -12.57 -25.72
N ASN A 560 -10.44 -13.50 -25.02
CA ASN A 560 -9.80 -14.68 -25.58
C ASN A 560 -9.92 -15.90 -24.65
N ASP A 561 -9.32 -17.05 -25.03
CA ASP A 561 -9.38 -18.29 -24.23
C ASP A 561 -8.83 -18.09 -22.81
N MET A 562 -7.67 -17.42 -22.69
CA MET A 562 -7.07 -17.17 -21.38
C MET A 562 -7.96 -16.29 -20.50
N THR A 563 -8.71 -15.33 -21.09
CA THR A 563 -9.67 -14.50 -20.34
C THR A 563 -10.66 -15.37 -19.56
N TYR A 564 -11.22 -16.39 -20.22
CA TYR A 564 -12.18 -17.31 -19.59
C TYR A 564 -11.52 -18.27 -18.61
N ILE A 565 -10.28 -18.73 -18.85
CA ILE A 565 -9.52 -19.53 -17.89
C ILE A 565 -9.28 -18.73 -16.61
N PHE A 566 -8.84 -17.46 -16.70
CA PHE A 566 -8.68 -16.57 -15.55
C PHE A 566 -9.98 -16.34 -14.79
N LEU A 567 -11.09 -16.12 -15.49
CA LEU A 567 -12.41 -15.98 -14.85
C LEU A 567 -12.85 -17.26 -14.14
N LYS A 568 -12.54 -18.43 -14.71
CA LYS A 568 -12.85 -19.72 -14.05
C LYS A 568 -12.04 -19.90 -12.76
N VAL A 569 -10.77 -19.59 -12.78
CA VAL A 569 -9.91 -19.67 -11.60
C VAL A 569 -10.38 -18.67 -10.53
N THR A 570 -10.72 -17.44 -10.92
CA THR A 570 -11.28 -16.43 -10.01
C THR A 570 -12.52 -16.94 -9.31
N GLU A 571 -13.44 -17.53 -10.05
CA GLU A 571 -14.66 -18.15 -9.52
C GLU A 571 -14.39 -19.28 -8.53
N MET A 572 -13.48 -20.19 -8.89
CA MET A 572 -13.21 -21.38 -8.09
C MET A 572 -12.50 -21.07 -6.77
N LEU A 573 -11.53 -20.16 -6.79
CA LEU A 573 -10.68 -19.88 -5.65
C LEU A 573 -11.22 -18.75 -4.78
N SER A 574 -11.93 -17.76 -5.35
CA SER A 574 -12.50 -16.61 -4.64
C SER A 574 -11.48 -15.92 -3.71
N LEU A 575 -10.24 -15.76 -4.18
CA LEU A 575 -9.15 -15.15 -3.44
C LEU A 575 -9.20 -13.62 -3.51
N ARG A 576 -8.64 -12.95 -2.50
CA ARG A 576 -8.45 -11.50 -2.50
C ARG A 576 -7.33 -11.07 -3.44
N ASP A 577 -6.22 -11.81 -3.46
CA ASP A 577 -5.07 -11.58 -4.34
C ASP A 577 -4.92 -12.76 -5.32
N PRO A 578 -4.61 -12.49 -6.59
CA PRO A 578 -4.55 -11.17 -7.21
C PRO A 578 -5.93 -10.50 -7.28
N ASN A 579 -5.95 -9.16 -7.22
CA ASN A 579 -7.16 -8.37 -7.41
C ASN A 579 -7.55 -8.37 -8.90
N VAL A 580 -8.58 -9.12 -9.25
CA VAL A 580 -9.01 -9.28 -10.64
C VAL A 580 -9.89 -8.11 -11.08
N ASN A 581 -9.46 -7.44 -12.12
CA ASN A 581 -10.16 -6.36 -12.80
C ASN A 581 -10.58 -6.83 -14.20
N ALA A 582 -11.69 -6.35 -14.72
CA ALA A 582 -12.17 -6.66 -16.06
C ALA A 582 -12.66 -5.41 -16.77
N ARG A 583 -12.21 -5.25 -18.00
CA ARG A 583 -12.56 -4.14 -18.88
C ARG A 583 -13.71 -4.56 -19.80
N TYR A 584 -14.67 -3.66 -20.00
CA TYR A 584 -15.80 -3.89 -20.90
C TYR A 584 -16.12 -2.64 -21.73
N MET A 585 -16.19 -2.84 -23.05
CA MET A 585 -16.65 -1.83 -24.03
C MET A 585 -17.86 -2.36 -24.77
N PRO A 586 -19.05 -1.78 -24.55
CA PRO A 586 -20.31 -2.33 -25.12
C PRO A 586 -20.34 -2.46 -26.64
N GLU A 587 -19.58 -1.60 -27.37
CA GLU A 587 -19.55 -1.62 -28.83
C GLU A 587 -18.61 -2.68 -29.41
N VAL A 588 -17.78 -3.29 -28.60
CA VAL A 588 -16.70 -4.20 -29.03
C VAL A 588 -16.85 -5.57 -28.40
N ASN A 589 -17.09 -5.63 -27.08
CA ASN A 589 -17.14 -6.89 -26.33
C ASN A 589 -18.57 -7.48 -26.34
N SER A 590 -18.66 -8.80 -26.28
CA SER A 590 -19.93 -9.54 -26.35
C SER A 590 -20.75 -9.46 -25.06
N ASP A 591 -22.08 -9.62 -25.19
CA ASP A 591 -22.97 -9.84 -24.05
C ASP A 591 -22.64 -11.13 -23.26
N THR A 592 -22.09 -12.14 -23.93
CA THR A 592 -21.66 -13.39 -23.31
C THR A 592 -20.57 -13.10 -22.30
N TYR A 593 -19.59 -12.30 -22.67
CA TYR A 593 -18.52 -11.87 -21.77
C TYR A 593 -19.07 -11.04 -20.58
N LEU A 594 -19.94 -10.05 -20.85
CA LEU A 594 -20.55 -9.26 -19.76
C LEU A 594 -21.32 -10.13 -18.77
N LYS A 595 -22.14 -11.08 -19.26
CA LYS A 595 -22.87 -12.02 -18.41
C LYS A 595 -21.93 -12.85 -17.54
N ARG A 596 -20.83 -13.31 -18.15
CA ARG A 596 -19.81 -14.08 -17.40
C ARG A 596 -19.14 -13.24 -16.31
N LEU A 597 -18.78 -11.99 -16.58
CA LEU A 597 -18.24 -11.05 -15.59
C LEU A 597 -19.21 -10.86 -14.41
N CYS A 598 -20.48 -10.56 -14.72
CA CYS A 598 -21.52 -10.38 -13.69
C CYS A 598 -21.69 -11.63 -12.83
N GLU A 599 -21.66 -12.82 -13.43
CA GLU A 599 -21.81 -14.09 -12.71
C GLU A 599 -20.65 -14.37 -11.79
N VAL A 600 -19.41 -14.21 -12.26
CA VAL A 600 -18.22 -14.36 -11.41
C VAL A 600 -18.24 -13.38 -10.24
N ASN A 601 -18.60 -12.12 -10.51
CA ASN A 601 -18.74 -11.09 -9.47
C ASN A 601 -19.79 -11.46 -8.42
N LEU A 602 -20.94 -11.96 -8.85
CA LEU A 602 -21.99 -12.45 -7.92
C LEU A 602 -21.52 -13.62 -7.05
N ILE A 603 -20.69 -14.52 -7.59
CA ILE A 603 -20.18 -15.68 -6.86
C ILE A 603 -19.14 -15.27 -5.83
N THR A 604 -18.20 -14.43 -6.22
CA THR A 604 -17.11 -13.98 -5.34
C THR A 604 -17.53 -12.86 -4.39
N ALA A 605 -18.64 -12.17 -4.68
CA ALA A 605 -19.15 -10.97 -4.02
C ALA A 605 -18.17 -9.76 -4.07
N ALA A 606 -17.12 -9.82 -4.90
CA ALA A 606 -16.10 -8.76 -4.95
C ALA A 606 -15.44 -8.60 -6.33
N THR A 607 -15.03 -9.68 -6.96
CA THR A 607 -14.21 -9.68 -8.19
C THR A 607 -14.90 -10.43 -9.33
N PRO A 608 -14.62 -10.06 -10.58
CA PRO A 608 -13.75 -8.97 -11.04
C PRO A 608 -14.36 -7.58 -10.77
N SER A 609 -13.51 -6.60 -10.50
CA SER A 609 -13.91 -5.18 -10.54
C SER A 609 -14.16 -4.80 -12.01
N MET A 610 -15.37 -4.39 -12.34
CA MET A 610 -15.76 -4.12 -13.74
C MET A 610 -15.54 -2.64 -14.10
N HIS A 611 -14.83 -2.40 -15.19
CA HIS A 611 -14.49 -1.06 -15.69
C HIS A 611 -15.20 -0.72 -16.98
N ASN A 612 -15.72 0.50 -17.05
CA ASN A 612 -16.21 1.10 -18.29
C ASN A 612 -15.01 1.57 -19.13
N ASP A 613 -14.63 0.77 -20.12
CA ASP A 613 -13.46 1.02 -20.96
C ASP A 613 -13.53 2.34 -21.73
N ARG A 614 -14.72 2.73 -22.18
CA ARG A 614 -14.96 4.02 -22.85
C ARG A 614 -14.65 5.20 -21.94
N ALA A 615 -15.13 5.15 -20.69
CA ALA A 615 -14.90 6.24 -19.72
C ALA A 615 -13.41 6.39 -19.40
N ILE A 616 -12.70 5.28 -19.14
CA ILE A 616 -11.26 5.30 -18.85
C ILE A 616 -10.45 5.82 -20.05
N ILE A 617 -10.72 5.34 -21.26
CA ILE A 617 -10.05 5.82 -22.48
C ILE A 617 -10.32 7.31 -22.70
N SER A 618 -11.55 7.79 -22.45
CA SER A 618 -11.89 9.21 -22.51
C SER A 618 -11.10 10.04 -21.51
N ALA A 619 -11.04 9.58 -20.25
CA ALA A 619 -10.32 10.28 -19.18
C ALA A 619 -8.80 10.34 -19.41
N LEU A 620 -8.20 9.31 -20.03
CA LEU A 620 -6.77 9.28 -20.34
C LEU A 620 -6.39 10.06 -21.61
N SER A 621 -7.34 10.27 -22.53
CA SER A 621 -7.06 10.90 -23.84
C SER A 621 -6.44 12.30 -23.75
N PRO A 622 -6.84 13.20 -22.81
CA PRO A 622 -6.23 14.52 -22.65
C PRO A 622 -4.81 14.51 -22.10
N MET A 623 -4.33 13.36 -21.56
CA MET A 623 -3.05 13.26 -20.88
C MET A 623 -1.82 13.32 -21.83
N GLY A 624 -2.04 13.31 -23.15
CA GLY A 624 -0.97 13.33 -24.15
C GLY A 624 -0.26 12.00 -24.36
N TYR A 625 -0.85 10.90 -23.93
CA TYR A 625 -0.34 9.54 -24.16
C TYR A 625 -0.74 9.05 -25.58
N ASP A 626 0.05 8.10 -26.12
CA ASP A 626 -0.30 7.44 -27.39
C ASP A 626 -1.63 6.70 -27.25
N ILE A 627 -2.54 6.84 -28.23
CA ILE A 627 -3.87 6.22 -28.21
C ILE A 627 -3.81 4.69 -28.14
N ARG A 628 -2.79 4.06 -28.72
CA ARG A 628 -2.59 2.60 -28.66
C ARG A 628 -2.22 2.18 -27.24
N ASP A 629 -1.39 2.99 -26.54
CA ASP A 629 -1.03 2.74 -25.14
C ASP A 629 -2.23 2.99 -24.21
N ILE A 630 -3.02 4.05 -24.48
CA ILE A 630 -4.27 4.32 -23.77
C ILE A 630 -5.24 3.13 -23.91
N ARG A 631 -5.43 2.60 -25.12
CA ARG A 631 -6.30 1.44 -25.35
C ARG A 631 -5.79 0.16 -24.68
N ASP A 632 -4.49 0.07 -24.41
CA ASP A 632 -3.87 -1.06 -23.70
C ASP A 632 -3.73 -0.83 -22.18
N TRP A 633 -4.45 0.12 -21.62
CA TRP A 633 -4.41 0.42 -20.20
C TRP A 633 -4.75 -0.81 -19.34
N SER A 634 -4.23 -0.83 -18.11
CA SER A 634 -4.45 -1.89 -17.15
C SER A 634 -4.66 -1.28 -15.76
N ALA A 635 -5.39 -1.95 -14.90
CA ALA A 635 -5.51 -1.53 -13.51
C ALA A 635 -4.22 -1.81 -12.74
N THR A 636 -3.84 -0.91 -11.86
CA THR A 636 -2.75 -1.08 -10.90
C THR A 636 -3.24 -0.81 -9.48
N GLY A 637 -2.59 -1.39 -8.49
CA GLY A 637 -3.11 -1.35 -7.13
C GLY A 637 -4.50 -2.00 -7.08
N CYS A 638 -5.51 -1.19 -6.75
CA CYS A 638 -6.88 -1.69 -6.68
C CYS A 638 -7.59 -1.64 -8.04
N VAL A 639 -7.72 -0.42 -8.61
CA VAL A 639 -8.57 -0.14 -9.78
C VAL A 639 -8.02 0.98 -10.67
N GLU A 640 -6.88 1.56 -10.33
CA GLU A 640 -6.36 2.77 -10.98
C GLU A 640 -5.75 2.48 -12.34
N PRO A 641 -6.09 3.23 -13.40
CA PRO A 641 -5.57 2.98 -14.73
C PRO A 641 -4.10 3.38 -14.88
N THR A 642 -3.31 2.51 -15.52
CA THR A 642 -1.91 2.76 -15.90
C THR A 642 -1.59 2.13 -17.26
N LEU A 643 -0.46 2.51 -17.84
CA LEU A 643 0.02 2.01 -19.14
C LEU A 643 1.13 0.98 -18.88
N SER A 644 0.80 -0.30 -19.09
CA SER A 644 1.65 -1.44 -18.73
C SER A 644 3.04 -1.37 -19.36
N GLY A 645 4.08 -1.55 -18.55
CA GLY A 645 5.48 -1.61 -19.02
C GLY A 645 6.07 -0.27 -19.47
N LYS A 646 5.33 0.84 -19.39
CA LYS A 646 5.73 2.13 -19.96
C LYS A 646 5.60 3.31 -19.00
N HIS A 647 4.89 3.13 -17.91
CA HIS A 647 4.44 4.21 -17.05
C HIS A 647 4.80 3.95 -15.60
N LEU A 648 5.56 4.86 -15.00
CA LEU A 648 5.55 5.00 -13.55
C LEU A 648 4.35 5.89 -13.20
N SER A 649 3.18 5.27 -13.09
CA SER A 649 1.93 5.99 -12.85
C SER A 649 1.84 6.50 -11.41
N HIS A 650 2.31 5.69 -10.46
CA HIS A 650 2.37 6.06 -9.05
C HIS A 650 1.04 6.70 -8.59
N THR A 651 -0.08 6.09 -9.00
CA THR A 651 -1.44 6.64 -8.85
C THR A 651 -1.85 6.84 -7.39
N ASN A 652 -1.17 6.19 -6.47
CA ASN A 652 -1.33 6.39 -5.04
C ASN A 652 -0.02 6.86 -4.39
N MET A 653 0.55 7.96 -4.86
CA MET A 653 1.67 8.58 -4.15
C MET A 653 1.23 8.98 -2.73
N GLN A 654 0.00 9.48 -2.62
CA GLN A 654 -0.61 9.92 -1.38
C GLN A 654 -2.14 9.75 -1.39
N MET A 655 -2.69 9.64 -0.19
CA MET A 655 -4.11 9.85 0.10
C MET A 655 -4.29 11.19 0.78
N MET A 656 -5.23 12.00 0.28
CA MET A 656 -5.48 13.35 0.76
C MET A 656 -6.88 13.45 1.37
N ASN A 657 -6.96 13.97 2.59
CA ASN A 657 -8.19 14.28 3.25
C ASN A 657 -8.69 15.67 2.83
N MET A 658 -9.59 15.74 1.85
CA MET A 658 -10.20 16.99 1.42
C MET A 658 -11.09 17.61 2.50
N VAL A 659 -11.67 16.80 3.39
CA VAL A 659 -12.45 17.27 4.53
C VAL A 659 -11.57 18.13 5.47
N ALA A 660 -10.28 17.84 5.58
CA ALA A 660 -9.35 18.67 6.36
C ALA A 660 -9.32 20.13 5.87
N ALA A 661 -9.36 20.36 4.55
CA ALA A 661 -9.42 21.70 4.00
C ALA A 661 -10.72 22.42 4.39
N LEU A 662 -11.85 21.72 4.39
CA LEU A 662 -13.14 22.26 4.84
C LEU A 662 -13.12 22.59 6.34
N GLU A 663 -12.61 21.68 7.18
CA GLU A 663 -12.48 21.91 8.62
C GLU A 663 -11.54 23.09 8.93
N MET A 664 -10.44 23.20 8.19
CA MET A 664 -9.53 24.35 8.32
C MET A 664 -10.20 25.65 7.88
N ALA A 665 -11.03 25.66 6.84
CA ALA A 665 -11.80 26.85 6.43
C ALA A 665 -12.80 27.26 7.51
N LEU A 666 -13.51 26.32 8.12
CA LEU A 666 -14.44 26.58 9.23
C LEU A 666 -13.73 27.06 10.51
N ASN A 667 -12.43 26.76 10.69
CA ASN A 667 -11.67 27.03 11.90
C ASN A 667 -10.47 27.96 11.67
N ASN A 668 -10.51 28.83 10.66
CA ASN A 668 -9.45 29.82 10.36
C ASN A 668 -8.05 29.21 10.25
N GLY A 669 -7.96 28.05 9.57
CA GLY A 669 -6.71 27.30 9.36
C GLY A 669 -6.31 26.37 10.50
N ARG A 670 -7.15 26.21 11.55
CA ARG A 670 -6.86 25.35 12.69
C ARG A 670 -7.48 23.97 12.56
N HIS A 671 -6.83 23.00 13.20
CA HIS A 671 -7.40 21.66 13.35
C HIS A 671 -8.53 21.68 14.39
N PRO A 672 -9.74 21.12 14.07
CA PRO A 672 -10.91 21.25 14.93
C PRO A 672 -10.81 20.58 16.30
N LEU A 673 -9.98 19.52 16.43
CA LEU A 673 -9.88 18.73 17.67
C LEU A 673 -8.62 19.01 18.50
N THR A 674 -7.58 19.59 17.89
CA THR A 674 -6.28 19.78 18.55
C THR A 674 -5.88 21.25 18.70
N ASP A 675 -6.66 22.15 18.16
CA ASP A 675 -6.45 23.61 18.18
C ASP A 675 -5.12 24.07 17.57
N TRP A 676 -4.55 23.26 16.68
CA TRP A 676 -3.32 23.64 15.99
C TRP A 676 -3.55 24.50 14.77
N GLN A 677 -2.75 25.55 14.61
CA GLN A 677 -2.67 26.28 13.36
C GLN A 677 -1.92 25.41 12.33
N LEU A 678 -2.66 24.83 11.39
CA LEU A 678 -2.11 23.99 10.31
C LEU A 678 -1.96 24.76 9.00
N GLY A 679 -2.98 25.48 8.59
CA GLY A 679 -3.05 26.22 7.35
C GLY A 679 -3.08 27.75 7.54
N PRO A 680 -3.23 28.52 6.46
CA PRO A 680 -3.34 29.96 6.51
C PRO A 680 -4.61 30.41 7.24
N GLN A 681 -4.59 31.62 7.78
CA GLN A 681 -5.81 32.26 8.29
C GLN A 681 -6.66 32.74 7.12
N THR A 682 -7.92 32.28 7.03
CA THR A 682 -8.80 32.53 5.89
C THR A 682 -10.11 33.24 6.26
N GLY A 683 -10.34 33.48 7.55
CA GLY A 683 -11.54 34.15 8.08
C GLY A 683 -12.16 33.37 9.23
N ILE A 684 -12.93 34.06 10.05
CA ILE A 684 -13.60 33.55 11.26
C ILE A 684 -15.12 33.63 11.07
N VAL A 685 -15.78 32.48 11.11
CA VAL A 685 -17.25 32.37 10.90
C VAL A 685 -18.01 33.22 11.92
N GLU A 686 -17.63 33.16 13.19
CA GLU A 686 -18.29 33.85 14.30
C GLU A 686 -18.18 35.38 14.20
N ASN A 687 -17.16 35.89 13.51
CA ASN A 687 -16.97 37.31 13.25
C ASN A 687 -17.82 37.84 12.07
N GLY A 688 -18.46 36.89 11.31
CA GLY A 688 -19.20 37.27 10.09
C GLY A 688 -18.29 37.65 8.91
N ASP A 689 -17.08 37.07 8.86
CA ASP A 689 -16.09 37.34 7.80
C ASP A 689 -16.56 36.83 6.42
N PHE A 690 -17.49 35.87 6.38
CA PHE A 690 -18.05 35.30 5.14
C PHE A 690 -19.46 35.86 4.87
N ARG A 691 -19.57 36.89 4.02
CA ARG A 691 -20.84 37.54 3.67
C ARG A 691 -21.62 36.80 2.59
N THR A 692 -20.90 36.05 1.75
CA THR A 692 -21.44 35.27 0.63
C THR A 692 -20.89 33.82 0.68
N PHE A 693 -21.61 32.91 0.03
CA PHE A 693 -21.14 31.54 -0.15
C PHE A 693 -19.80 31.48 -0.89
N ASP A 694 -19.61 32.34 -1.90
CA ASP A 694 -18.37 32.32 -2.70
C ASP A 694 -17.14 32.78 -1.89
N GLU A 695 -17.31 33.70 -0.92
CA GLU A 695 -16.20 34.06 0.01
C GLU A 695 -15.79 32.85 0.88
N PHE A 696 -16.74 32.05 1.34
CA PHE A 696 -16.43 30.83 2.08
C PHE A 696 -15.83 29.73 1.17
N PHE A 697 -16.36 29.58 -0.04
CA PHE A 697 -15.80 28.66 -1.02
C PHE A 697 -14.36 29.02 -1.37
N ASP A 698 -14.01 30.32 -1.52
CA ASP A 698 -12.64 30.79 -1.70
C ASP A 698 -11.76 30.45 -0.48
N ALA A 699 -12.27 30.61 0.73
CA ALA A 699 -11.52 30.20 1.93
C ALA A 699 -11.24 28.70 1.95
N PHE A 700 -12.22 27.87 1.58
CA PHE A 700 -12.04 26.42 1.42
C PHE A 700 -10.97 26.11 0.38
N THR A 701 -11.05 26.69 -0.81
CA THR A 701 -10.08 26.41 -1.88
C THR A 701 -8.66 26.88 -1.54
N ARG A 702 -8.50 27.98 -0.79
CA ARG A 702 -7.19 28.42 -0.29
C ARG A 702 -6.59 27.47 0.73
N GLN A 703 -7.40 26.88 1.60
CA GLN A 703 -6.94 25.82 2.51
C GLN A 703 -6.55 24.56 1.72
N PHE A 704 -7.35 24.21 0.71
CA PHE A 704 -7.07 23.04 -0.11
C PHE A 704 -5.79 23.23 -0.95
N ALA A 705 -5.60 24.39 -1.57
CA ALA A 705 -4.36 24.76 -2.26
C ALA A 705 -3.14 24.63 -1.35
N PHE A 706 -3.25 25.13 -0.11
CA PHE A 706 -2.16 25.00 0.88
C PHE A 706 -1.78 23.53 1.15
N ILE A 707 -2.76 22.64 1.32
CA ILE A 707 -2.50 21.20 1.52
C ILE A 707 -1.84 20.60 0.27
N ILE A 708 -2.34 20.93 -0.92
CA ILE A 708 -1.77 20.45 -2.19
C ILE A 708 -0.32 20.90 -2.34
N ASP A 709 -0.01 22.17 -2.16
CA ASP A 709 1.35 22.70 -2.29
C ASP A 709 2.34 22.00 -1.35
N ARG A 710 1.94 21.81 -0.09
CA ARG A 710 2.78 21.09 0.89
C ARG A 710 2.94 19.61 0.53
N SER A 711 1.93 19.01 -0.04
CA SER A 711 1.98 17.61 -0.49
C SER A 711 2.96 17.43 -1.66
N ILE A 712 2.96 18.36 -2.60
CA ILE A 712 3.86 18.34 -3.76
C ILE A 712 5.32 18.58 -3.33
N GLU A 713 5.55 19.58 -2.47
CA GLU A 713 6.87 19.82 -1.89
C GLU A 713 7.41 18.56 -1.20
N TYR A 714 6.59 17.89 -0.40
CA TYR A 714 6.99 16.68 0.29
C TYR A 714 7.20 15.50 -0.67
N ASN A 715 6.39 15.39 -1.73
CA ASN A 715 6.59 14.37 -2.77
C ASN A 715 7.94 14.50 -3.48
N HIS A 716 8.41 15.73 -3.73
CA HIS A 716 9.75 15.98 -4.30
C HIS A 716 10.84 15.44 -3.36
N MET A 717 10.77 15.78 -2.06
CA MET A 717 11.73 15.31 -1.05
C MET A 717 11.77 13.78 -0.97
N LEU A 718 10.58 13.15 -1.00
CA LEU A 718 10.48 11.70 -1.00
C LEU A 718 11.08 11.09 -2.28
N GLY A 719 10.84 11.72 -3.44
CA GLY A 719 11.43 11.30 -4.72
C GLY A 719 12.96 11.32 -4.72
N GLU A 720 13.57 12.38 -4.22
CA GLU A 720 15.04 12.48 -4.06
C GLU A 720 15.57 11.41 -3.09
N ALA A 721 14.86 11.18 -1.99
CA ALA A 721 15.23 10.17 -1.02
C ALA A 721 15.21 8.76 -1.63
N HIS A 722 14.24 8.45 -2.50
CA HIS A 722 14.17 7.17 -3.21
C HIS A 722 15.36 7.01 -4.17
N GLN A 723 15.68 8.02 -4.95
CA GLN A 723 16.83 7.97 -5.87
C GLN A 723 18.16 7.72 -5.14
N TYR A 724 18.31 8.28 -3.95
CA TYR A 724 19.53 8.13 -3.16
C TYR A 724 19.61 6.82 -2.36
N LEU A 725 18.53 6.48 -1.64
CA LEU A 725 18.53 5.34 -0.72
C LEU A 725 18.07 4.04 -1.36
N ARG A 726 17.05 4.09 -2.21
CA ARG A 726 16.31 2.94 -2.69
C ARG A 726 15.95 3.05 -4.17
N PRO A 727 16.91 3.31 -5.08
CA PRO A 727 16.62 3.19 -6.51
C PRO A 727 16.18 1.76 -6.84
N THR A 728 15.54 1.58 -7.99
CA THR A 728 14.94 0.31 -8.41
C THR A 728 15.44 -0.13 -9.79
N PRO A 729 16.74 -0.47 -9.93
CA PRO A 729 17.33 -0.81 -11.21
C PRO A 729 16.74 -2.06 -11.87
N PHE A 730 16.26 -3.05 -11.09
CA PHE A 730 15.59 -4.21 -11.65
C PHE A 730 14.25 -3.83 -12.30
N LEU A 731 13.39 -3.13 -11.57
CA LEU A 731 12.14 -2.60 -12.15
C LEU A 731 12.44 -1.72 -13.37
N SER A 732 13.45 -0.85 -13.27
CA SER A 732 13.85 0.06 -14.36
C SER A 732 14.23 -0.68 -15.64
N SER A 733 14.81 -1.88 -15.56
CA SER A 733 15.09 -2.73 -16.73
C SER A 733 13.81 -3.23 -17.43
N LEU A 734 12.68 -3.23 -16.71
CA LEU A 734 11.35 -3.70 -17.15
C LEU A 734 10.36 -2.55 -17.42
N ILE A 735 10.83 -1.31 -17.56
CA ILE A 735 10.01 -0.15 -17.91
C ILE A 735 10.60 0.54 -19.14
N GLU A 736 9.79 0.72 -20.18
CA GLU A 736 10.17 1.41 -21.41
C GLU A 736 10.65 2.83 -21.14
N GLY A 737 11.73 3.23 -21.78
CA GLY A 737 12.38 4.54 -21.66
C GLY A 737 13.53 4.56 -20.66
N CYS A 738 13.57 3.70 -19.64
CA CYS A 738 14.63 3.71 -18.63
C CYS A 738 15.99 3.35 -19.21
N ILE A 739 16.06 2.35 -20.07
CA ILE A 739 17.28 1.93 -20.76
C ILE A 739 17.73 3.02 -21.72
N ASP A 740 16.81 3.53 -22.57
CA ASP A 740 17.11 4.55 -23.57
C ASP A 740 17.64 5.86 -22.95
N LYS A 741 17.12 6.21 -21.76
CA LYS A 741 17.56 7.40 -21.02
C LYS A 741 18.76 7.14 -20.10
N GLY A 742 19.13 5.87 -19.84
CA GLY A 742 20.11 5.51 -18.83
C GLY A 742 19.69 5.98 -17.43
N ALA A 743 18.40 5.90 -17.10
CA ALA A 743 17.86 6.49 -15.88
C ALA A 743 16.98 5.50 -15.10
N ASP A 744 17.07 5.57 -13.76
CA ASP A 744 16.18 4.81 -12.89
C ASP A 744 14.74 5.34 -13.00
N VAL A 745 13.76 4.47 -12.82
CA VAL A 745 12.35 4.83 -12.90
C VAL A 745 11.97 5.91 -11.86
N THR A 746 12.61 5.89 -10.68
CA THR A 746 12.38 6.90 -9.63
C THR A 746 12.90 8.28 -10.02
N GLY A 747 13.88 8.34 -10.94
CA GLY A 747 14.45 9.56 -11.51
C GLY A 747 13.79 10.04 -12.81
N GLY A 748 12.65 9.45 -13.21
CA GLY A 748 11.93 9.84 -14.43
C GLY A 748 12.36 9.08 -15.68
N GLY A 749 13.00 7.92 -15.53
CA GLY A 749 13.42 7.05 -16.62
C GLY A 749 12.27 6.55 -17.51
N ALA A 750 11.09 6.32 -16.95
CA ALA A 750 9.95 5.81 -17.68
C ALA A 750 9.56 6.68 -18.90
N ARG A 751 8.95 6.05 -19.91
CA ARG A 751 8.37 6.76 -21.07
C ARG A 751 7.31 7.77 -20.61
N TYR A 752 6.42 7.33 -19.72
CA TYR A 752 5.39 8.16 -19.10
C TYR A 752 5.61 8.21 -17.59
N ASN A 753 5.44 9.41 -17.03
CA ASN A 753 5.57 9.63 -15.59
C ASN A 753 4.37 10.39 -15.05
N SER A 754 3.90 10.01 -13.88
CA SER A 754 2.91 10.77 -13.13
C SER A 754 3.06 10.55 -11.63
N SER A 755 2.39 11.37 -10.85
CA SER A 755 2.17 11.15 -9.42
C SER A 755 0.70 11.40 -9.13
N GLY A 756 0.01 10.37 -8.65
CA GLY A 756 -1.42 10.40 -8.42
C GLY A 756 -1.80 10.63 -6.97
N THR A 757 -2.86 11.39 -6.76
CA THR A 757 -3.45 11.66 -5.45
C THR A 757 -4.83 11.02 -5.35
N ALA A 758 -5.00 10.15 -4.36
CA ALA A 758 -6.31 9.67 -3.95
C ALA A 758 -6.97 10.69 -3.03
N ILE A 759 -8.00 11.39 -3.50
CA ILE A 759 -8.73 12.41 -2.75
C ILE A 759 -9.93 11.75 -2.07
N VAL A 760 -10.01 11.91 -0.73
CA VAL A 760 -11.05 11.31 0.10
C VAL A 760 -12.02 12.39 0.60
N GLY A 761 -13.33 12.10 0.54
CA GLY A 761 -14.37 12.95 1.14
C GLY A 761 -15.11 13.86 0.17
N LEU A 762 -15.20 13.51 -1.13
CA LEU A 762 -15.93 14.35 -2.11
C LEU A 762 -17.39 14.56 -1.71
N ALA A 763 -18.13 13.49 -1.37
CA ALA A 763 -19.53 13.62 -0.95
C ALA A 763 -19.65 14.39 0.37
N ASP A 764 -18.77 14.12 1.36
CA ASP A 764 -18.80 14.82 2.66
C ASP A 764 -18.59 16.33 2.52
N VAL A 765 -17.66 16.75 1.66
CA VAL A 765 -17.39 18.17 1.37
C VAL A 765 -18.51 18.79 0.54
N THR A 766 -18.96 18.10 -0.52
CA THR A 766 -20.06 18.57 -1.37
C THR A 766 -21.31 18.83 -0.53
N ASP A 767 -21.72 17.87 0.28
CA ASP A 767 -22.91 17.98 1.12
C ASP A 767 -22.78 19.09 2.16
N SER A 768 -21.60 19.26 2.75
CA SER A 768 -21.32 20.35 3.68
C SER A 768 -21.43 21.72 3.01
N LEU A 769 -20.88 21.87 1.80
CA LEU A 769 -20.99 23.09 1.00
C LEU A 769 -22.45 23.36 0.56
N MET A 770 -23.19 22.29 0.21
CA MET A 770 -24.63 22.43 -0.10
C MET A 770 -25.45 22.90 1.09
N VAL A 771 -25.18 22.39 2.29
CA VAL A 771 -25.84 22.82 3.53
C VAL A 771 -25.53 24.31 3.79
N ILE A 772 -24.27 24.71 3.73
CA ILE A 772 -23.87 26.10 3.93
C ILE A 772 -24.55 26.99 2.88
N LYS A 773 -24.46 26.63 1.60
CA LYS A 773 -25.09 27.42 0.52
C LYS A 773 -26.59 27.55 0.72
N LYS A 774 -27.31 26.44 0.90
CA LYS A 774 -28.77 26.41 0.97
C LYS A 774 -29.30 27.00 2.25
N LEU A 775 -28.90 26.52 3.41
CA LEU A 775 -29.54 26.90 4.67
C LEU A 775 -29.04 28.25 5.21
N VAL A 776 -27.78 28.64 4.94
CA VAL A 776 -27.24 29.91 5.42
C VAL A 776 -27.49 31.04 4.42
N TYR A 777 -27.11 30.87 3.14
CA TYR A 777 -27.13 31.97 2.17
C TYR A 777 -28.39 32.06 1.34
N ASP A 778 -28.87 30.94 0.75
CA ASP A 778 -30.02 30.99 -0.16
C ASP A 778 -31.33 31.15 0.65
N GLU A 779 -31.61 30.28 1.60
CA GLU A 779 -32.87 30.21 2.34
C GLU A 779 -32.83 30.96 3.67
N ARG A 780 -31.67 31.30 4.17
CA ARG A 780 -31.41 32.04 5.42
C ARG A 780 -32.17 31.46 6.64
N LYS A 781 -32.23 30.12 6.69
CA LYS A 781 -32.88 29.40 7.79
C LYS A 781 -32.05 29.35 9.07
N VAL A 782 -30.73 29.46 8.94
CA VAL A 782 -29.81 29.45 10.04
C VAL A 782 -28.66 30.43 9.74
N THR A 783 -28.12 31.10 10.74
CA THR A 783 -26.90 31.91 10.58
C THR A 783 -25.70 30.99 10.47
N PHE A 784 -24.62 31.44 9.80
CA PHE A 784 -23.42 30.63 9.69
C PHE A 784 -22.79 30.34 11.06
N ALA A 785 -22.82 31.34 11.97
CA ALA A 785 -22.34 31.17 13.35
C ALA A 785 -23.12 30.10 14.12
N ALA A 786 -24.46 30.06 13.98
CA ALA A 786 -25.29 29.03 14.63
C ALA A 786 -25.05 27.63 14.05
N LEU A 787 -24.86 27.51 12.73
CA LEU A 787 -24.47 26.25 12.10
C LEU A 787 -23.10 25.80 12.59
N LYS A 788 -22.14 26.72 12.69
CA LYS A 788 -20.79 26.43 13.21
C LYS A 788 -20.82 25.96 14.66
N GLU A 789 -21.61 26.62 15.53
CA GLU A 789 -21.80 26.21 16.93
C GLU A 789 -22.40 24.79 17.03
N ALA A 790 -23.38 24.46 16.19
CA ALA A 790 -23.94 23.12 16.15
C ALA A 790 -22.90 22.06 15.71
N VAL A 791 -22.06 22.38 14.73
CA VAL A 791 -20.92 21.53 14.29
C VAL A 791 -19.93 21.32 15.43
N ASP A 792 -19.51 22.38 16.12
CA ASP A 792 -18.53 22.33 17.21
C ASP A 792 -19.05 21.51 18.40
N THR A 793 -20.34 21.57 18.68
CA THR A 793 -21.02 20.81 19.73
C THR A 793 -21.49 19.42 19.27
N ASN A 794 -21.05 18.97 18.07
CA ASN A 794 -21.45 17.68 17.49
C ASN A 794 -22.97 17.54 17.33
N PHE A 795 -23.68 18.65 17.10
CA PHE A 795 -25.14 18.76 17.05
C PHE A 795 -25.87 18.32 18.33
N GLU A 796 -25.16 18.16 19.44
CA GLU A 796 -25.78 17.73 20.72
C GLU A 796 -26.73 18.79 21.25
N ASN A 797 -26.43 20.08 21.02
CA ASN A 797 -27.26 21.22 21.45
C ASN A 797 -28.42 21.52 20.51
N ASP A 798 -28.42 21.04 19.26
CA ASP A 798 -29.47 21.28 18.28
C ASP A 798 -29.78 20.05 17.39
N PRO A 799 -30.47 19.04 17.93
CA PRO A 799 -30.94 17.88 17.16
C PRO A 799 -31.94 18.24 16.05
N ALA A 800 -32.64 19.36 16.20
CA ALA A 800 -33.61 19.84 15.18
C ALA A 800 -32.86 20.33 13.93
N LEU A 801 -31.78 21.06 14.11
CA LEU A 801 -30.92 21.47 13.01
C LEU A 801 -30.26 20.26 12.32
N LEU A 802 -29.80 19.23 13.07
CA LEU A 802 -29.31 17.99 12.49
C LEU A 802 -30.35 17.32 11.59
N ALA A 803 -31.61 17.26 12.05
CA ALA A 803 -32.70 16.69 11.27
C ALA A 803 -33.02 17.56 10.02
N LEU A 804 -32.95 18.88 10.13
CA LEU A 804 -33.12 19.80 9.01
C LEU A 804 -32.06 19.59 7.95
N VAL A 805 -30.79 19.56 8.36
CA VAL A 805 -29.64 19.34 7.48
C VAL A 805 -29.80 18.04 6.69
N ARG A 806 -30.06 16.92 7.35
CA ARG A 806 -30.12 15.59 6.73
C ARG A 806 -31.35 15.34 5.86
N LYS A 807 -32.48 16.03 6.13
CA LYS A 807 -33.79 15.71 5.51
C LYS A 807 -34.28 16.75 4.52
N LYS A 808 -33.72 17.98 4.56
CA LYS A 808 -34.26 19.12 3.79
C LYS A 808 -33.22 19.76 2.88
N THR A 809 -31.99 19.38 2.96
CA THR A 809 -30.94 19.85 2.03
C THR A 809 -30.82 18.86 0.88
N PRO A 810 -30.75 19.33 -0.39
CA PRO A 810 -30.44 18.47 -1.52
C PRO A 810 -28.97 18.05 -1.42
N LEU A 811 -28.74 16.75 -1.16
CA LEU A 811 -27.41 16.18 -0.99
C LEU A 811 -26.97 15.41 -2.24
N PHE A 812 -25.68 15.16 -2.40
CA PHE A 812 -25.14 14.33 -3.46
C PHE A 812 -25.66 12.89 -3.30
N GLY A 813 -26.18 12.31 -4.39
CA GLY A 813 -26.86 11.01 -4.37
C GLY A 813 -28.37 11.07 -4.18
N SER A 814 -28.95 12.27 -4.08
CA SER A 814 -30.42 12.46 -3.94
C SER A 814 -31.14 12.70 -5.27
N GLY A 815 -30.45 12.65 -6.40
CA GLY A 815 -30.96 13.04 -7.72
C GLY A 815 -30.94 14.56 -7.96
N SER A 816 -30.29 15.33 -7.09
CA SER A 816 -30.23 16.79 -7.20
C SER A 816 -29.17 17.24 -8.19
N GLU A 817 -29.59 17.94 -9.26
CA GLU A 817 -28.66 18.52 -10.25
C GLU A 817 -27.71 19.55 -9.60
N GLU A 818 -28.20 20.30 -8.62
CA GLU A 818 -27.40 21.32 -7.92
C GLU A 818 -26.32 20.70 -7.04
N ALA A 819 -26.60 19.56 -6.42
CA ALA A 819 -25.59 18.82 -5.64
C ALA A 819 -24.53 18.18 -6.56
N VAL A 820 -24.94 17.62 -7.70
CA VAL A 820 -24.00 17.11 -8.72
C VAL A 820 -23.13 18.24 -9.30
N ALA A 821 -23.72 19.41 -9.62
CA ALA A 821 -22.96 20.57 -10.07
C ALA A 821 -21.93 21.04 -9.03
N MET A 822 -22.28 21.01 -7.72
CA MET A 822 -21.33 21.33 -6.65
C MET A 822 -20.20 20.29 -6.57
N ALA A 823 -20.50 19.00 -6.68
CA ALA A 823 -19.48 17.95 -6.70
C ALA A 823 -18.52 18.14 -7.86
N ASN A 824 -19.04 18.39 -9.07
CA ASN A 824 -18.22 18.68 -10.25
C ASN A 824 -17.39 19.98 -10.10
N ARG A 825 -17.94 21.04 -9.47
CA ARG A 825 -17.21 22.27 -9.17
C ARG A 825 -15.99 22.01 -8.28
N VAL A 826 -16.15 21.19 -7.25
CA VAL A 826 -15.08 20.81 -6.33
C VAL A 826 -14.04 19.92 -7.01
N ALA A 827 -14.50 18.88 -7.73
CA ALA A 827 -13.63 17.94 -8.44
C ALA A 827 -12.79 18.66 -9.51
N LYS A 828 -13.44 19.47 -10.34
CA LYS A 828 -12.77 20.26 -11.38
C LYS A 828 -11.75 21.23 -10.80
N TRP A 829 -12.06 21.92 -9.72
CA TRP A 829 -11.11 22.82 -9.07
C TRP A 829 -9.83 22.07 -8.64
N ALA A 830 -10.01 20.89 -8.03
CA ALA A 830 -8.87 20.08 -7.62
C ALA A 830 -8.02 19.61 -8.81
N HIS A 831 -8.68 19.15 -9.87
CA HIS A 831 -8.01 18.73 -11.10
C HIS A 831 -7.21 19.88 -11.74
N ASP A 832 -7.87 21.04 -11.97
CA ASP A 832 -7.25 22.21 -12.60
C ASP A 832 -6.05 22.72 -11.80
N TYR A 833 -6.14 22.68 -10.45
CA TYR A 833 -5.03 23.10 -9.59
C TYR A 833 -3.81 22.18 -9.73
N TYR A 834 -4.02 20.86 -9.73
CA TYR A 834 -2.95 19.87 -9.93
C TYR A 834 -2.35 19.92 -11.34
N ASP A 835 -3.18 20.03 -12.37
CA ASP A 835 -2.71 20.04 -13.78
C ASP A 835 -1.86 21.28 -14.12
N ALA A 836 -2.07 22.39 -13.39
CA ALA A 836 -1.26 23.62 -13.54
C ALA A 836 0.16 23.49 -12.95
N ILE A 837 0.46 22.46 -12.15
CA ILE A 837 1.74 22.33 -11.46
C ILE A 837 2.69 21.42 -12.24
N PRO A 838 3.91 21.90 -12.58
CA PRO A 838 4.91 21.07 -13.26
C PRO A 838 5.33 19.88 -12.41
N HIS A 839 5.35 18.69 -13.02
CA HIS A 839 5.79 17.48 -12.36
C HIS A 839 7.31 17.29 -12.46
N TYR A 840 7.98 17.00 -11.35
CA TYR A 840 9.45 16.95 -11.29
C TYR A 840 10.10 15.84 -12.15
N ARG A 841 9.37 14.78 -12.50
CA ARG A 841 9.82 13.70 -13.41
C ARG A 841 9.45 13.93 -14.87
N GLY A 842 8.98 15.14 -15.24
CA GLY A 842 8.59 15.47 -16.61
C GLY A 842 7.24 14.89 -17.04
N GLY A 843 6.35 14.58 -16.09
CA GLY A 843 5.00 14.09 -16.33
C GLY A 843 3.93 15.01 -15.76
N LYS A 844 2.84 14.43 -15.24
CA LYS A 844 1.71 15.15 -14.66
C LYS A 844 1.38 14.68 -13.25
N TYR A 845 0.75 15.57 -12.47
CA TYR A 845 -0.01 15.14 -11.29
C TYR A 845 -1.40 14.71 -11.73
N THR A 846 -1.89 13.59 -11.20
CA THR A 846 -3.21 13.05 -11.50
C THR A 846 -4.06 12.98 -10.24
N THR A 847 -5.37 13.12 -10.39
CA THR A 847 -6.33 13.07 -9.30
C THR A 847 -7.29 11.91 -9.47
N GLY A 848 -7.69 11.29 -8.36
CA GLY A 848 -8.72 10.26 -8.33
C GLY A 848 -9.50 10.32 -7.02
N PHE A 849 -10.78 10.05 -7.05
CA PHE A 849 -11.66 10.11 -5.88
C PHE A 849 -11.98 8.69 -5.40
N TRP A 850 -11.11 8.17 -4.54
CA TRP A 850 -11.26 6.84 -3.95
C TRP A 850 -10.60 6.80 -2.57
N SER A 851 -10.85 5.80 -1.75
CA SER A 851 -10.49 5.86 -0.34
C SER A 851 -9.84 4.62 0.23
N MET A 852 -9.94 3.45 -0.39
CA MET A 852 -9.72 2.18 0.33
C MET A 852 -10.47 2.21 1.68
N SER A 853 -9.77 2.02 2.80
CA SER A 853 -10.28 2.21 4.17
C SER A 853 -9.85 3.54 4.84
N GLN A 854 -9.19 4.44 4.11
CA GLN A 854 -8.74 5.74 4.67
C GLN A 854 -9.89 6.66 5.06
N HIS A 855 -11.06 6.51 4.46
CA HIS A 855 -12.27 7.21 4.90
C HIS A 855 -12.61 6.92 6.37
N VAL A 856 -12.29 5.72 6.88
CA VAL A 856 -12.44 5.38 8.31
C VAL A 856 -11.36 6.07 9.12
N ALA A 857 -10.10 5.98 8.69
CA ALA A 857 -8.96 6.56 9.40
C ALA A 857 -9.09 8.08 9.54
N PHE A 858 -9.29 8.79 8.43
CA PHE A 858 -9.47 10.24 8.45
C PHE A 858 -10.73 10.65 9.20
N GLY A 859 -11.85 9.92 9.04
CA GLY A 859 -13.08 10.21 9.76
C GLY A 859 -12.94 10.11 11.28
N THR A 860 -12.13 9.16 11.78
CA THR A 860 -11.85 9.01 13.21
C THR A 860 -11.13 10.24 13.79
N LEU A 861 -10.31 10.91 12.98
CA LEU A 861 -9.52 12.08 13.36
C LEU A 861 -10.23 13.43 13.09
N SER A 862 -11.45 13.43 12.55
CA SER A 862 -12.19 14.62 12.13
C SER A 862 -13.34 14.98 13.08
N GLY A 863 -13.65 16.28 13.17
CA GLY A 863 -14.80 16.84 13.87
C GLY A 863 -16.14 16.47 13.24
N ALA A 864 -17.25 17.04 13.69
CA ALA A 864 -18.51 16.97 12.97
C ALA A 864 -18.48 17.92 11.75
N LEU A 865 -19.37 17.70 10.79
CA LEU A 865 -19.41 18.48 9.55
C LEU A 865 -20.80 19.13 9.34
N PRO A 866 -20.86 20.25 8.60
CA PRO A 866 -22.13 20.89 8.23
C PRO A 866 -23.14 19.94 7.56
N SER A 867 -22.68 18.89 6.84
CA SER A 867 -23.51 17.84 6.26
C SER A 867 -24.31 17.01 7.29
N GLY A 868 -24.04 17.17 8.58
CA GLY A 868 -24.63 16.36 9.64
C GLY A 868 -23.89 15.04 9.91
N ARG A 869 -22.67 14.85 9.35
CA ARG A 869 -21.76 13.79 9.78
C ARG A 869 -21.25 14.10 11.18
N LEU A 870 -21.35 13.15 12.09
CA LEU A 870 -20.94 13.33 13.49
C LEU A 870 -19.43 13.09 13.67
N ARG A 871 -18.86 13.68 14.72
CA ARG A 871 -17.45 13.58 15.10
C ARG A 871 -17.01 12.11 15.19
N GLY A 872 -15.84 11.80 14.65
CA GLY A 872 -15.22 10.47 14.73
C GLY A 872 -15.88 9.37 13.90
N LYS A 873 -16.95 9.67 13.16
CA LYS A 873 -17.58 8.70 12.24
C LYS A 873 -16.78 8.61 10.93
N PRO A 874 -16.78 7.46 10.24
CA PRO A 874 -16.19 7.37 8.90
C PRO A 874 -16.75 8.41 7.93
N PHE A 875 -15.93 8.86 6.99
CA PHE A 875 -16.42 9.53 5.78
C PHE A 875 -17.11 8.53 4.86
N THR A 876 -17.69 8.99 3.78
CA THR A 876 -18.18 8.11 2.72
C THR A 876 -17.02 7.49 1.94
N PRO A 877 -17.11 6.21 1.54
CA PRO A 877 -16.05 5.58 0.76
C PRO A 877 -16.08 6.05 -0.70
N GLY A 878 -14.95 6.54 -1.21
CA GLY A 878 -14.79 6.94 -2.60
C GLY A 878 -15.81 7.96 -3.07
N LEU A 879 -16.59 7.60 -4.09
CA LEU A 879 -17.68 8.41 -4.67
C LEU A 879 -19.06 8.08 -4.09
N THR A 880 -19.14 7.22 -3.08
CA THR A 880 -20.41 6.80 -2.49
C THR A 880 -21.11 7.98 -1.80
N PRO A 881 -22.41 8.23 -2.10
CA PRO A 881 -23.19 9.23 -1.39
C PRO A 881 -23.38 8.89 0.10
N GLN A 882 -23.74 9.90 0.90
CA GLN A 882 -24.09 9.71 2.29
C GLN A 882 -25.29 8.75 2.44
N PRO A 883 -25.31 7.86 3.44
CA PRO A 883 -26.40 6.89 3.63
C PRO A 883 -27.79 7.52 3.82
N PHE A 884 -27.82 8.78 4.24
CA PHE A 884 -29.07 9.53 4.46
C PHE A 884 -29.41 10.48 3.29
N ALA A 885 -28.64 10.51 2.20
CA ALA A 885 -28.89 11.39 1.04
C ALA A 885 -30.17 10.98 0.29
N SER A 886 -30.32 9.69 -0.02
CA SER A 886 -31.51 9.11 -0.62
C SER A 886 -31.61 7.61 -0.30
N PRO A 887 -32.82 7.07 -0.09
CA PRO A 887 -33.05 5.64 -0.01
C PRO A 887 -33.04 4.97 -1.40
N SER A 888 -33.03 5.74 -2.47
CA SER A 888 -33.05 5.27 -3.86
C SER A 888 -31.62 4.96 -4.35
N LEU A 889 -31.28 3.69 -4.49
CA LEU A 889 -30.01 3.26 -5.12
C LEU A 889 -29.86 3.83 -6.53
N LEU A 890 -30.96 3.97 -7.28
CA LEU A 890 -30.93 4.49 -8.64
C LEU A 890 -30.52 5.97 -8.69
N ASP A 891 -30.97 6.79 -7.73
CA ASP A 891 -30.58 8.19 -7.62
C ASP A 891 -29.09 8.30 -7.26
N ASN A 892 -28.61 7.45 -6.33
CA ASN A 892 -27.20 7.38 -5.98
C ASN A 892 -26.32 7.07 -7.20
N ILE A 893 -26.67 6.02 -7.99
CA ILE A 893 -25.93 5.62 -9.20
C ILE A 893 -25.99 6.73 -10.27
N ARG A 894 -27.14 7.35 -10.46
CA ARG A 894 -27.30 8.41 -11.48
C ARG A 894 -26.47 9.65 -11.16
N ASP A 895 -26.40 10.06 -9.91
CA ASP A 895 -25.60 11.22 -9.50
C ASP A 895 -24.10 10.94 -9.68
N VAL A 896 -23.65 9.73 -9.30
CA VAL A 896 -22.25 9.32 -9.55
C VAL A 896 -21.93 9.28 -11.04
N ALA A 897 -22.85 8.78 -11.88
CA ALA A 897 -22.67 8.70 -13.33
C ALA A 897 -22.67 10.08 -14.04
N ARG A 898 -23.04 11.15 -13.36
CA ARG A 898 -23.03 12.54 -13.85
C ARG A 898 -21.78 13.33 -13.44
N LEU A 899 -20.89 12.71 -12.67
CA LEU A 899 -19.59 13.32 -12.42
C LEU A 899 -18.75 13.32 -13.69
N ASP A 900 -18.09 14.44 -13.93
CA ASP A 900 -17.12 14.53 -15.04
C ASP A 900 -15.92 13.63 -14.74
N PRO A 901 -15.53 12.77 -15.72
CA PRO A 901 -14.46 11.80 -15.51
C PRO A 901 -13.07 12.42 -15.41
#